data_8b3d01eac32e9714f649e3562d7a0977
#
_entry.id   8b3d01eac32e9714f649e3562d7a0977
#
_cell.length_a   1.000
_cell.length_b   1.000
_cell.length_c   1.000
_cell.angle_alpha   90.00
_cell.angle_beta   90.00
_cell.angle_gamma   90.00
#
_symmetry.space_group_name_H-M   'P 1'
#
loop_
_entity.id
_entity.type
_entity.pdbx_description
1 polymer ?
#
loop_
_entity_poly.entity_id
_entity_poly.type
_entity_poly.pdbx_seq_one_letter_code
_entity_poly.pdbx_strand_id
1 'polypeptide(L)'
;MAVLPSSANTANPKGVGYEADLDDLFLRFAVGPGRQMTIDTAPLQAQAVNTSETPEDFQQEFGQIYSRTDFSGGEGLDKAHRRNGTDRDYSRFWDSKGIDIFHGEEDTGYNVKLLKDTESKSVTLTDTNNYMTQTTNGNLYLADGTTLYQSTDGGETWSAMTTTPITISYDITGLAAFGNSVYITTSNGTNGQFLHYDPSAGTPWHSHNTGFTNNNFQGVWFAKGSLFIAGKSSTAEYFWDGDPFADSFASSFTTGSALFKVEPTHDITSVIDAGAVVLAGSTDGNIYSLKVDGGSWSLKGQTKIPFEEIHSLAATEGLVFIGTKGFQSYTGRFYTSELTVADNLYVLNNRQLVKQWDNGVDQSPHSMFVTRDSVYMAVHESATETNLWRYYLPTAGIARDLLITHASNNTAKGIGITQVGTETPLFVIVVSGVGIYRETTNYVDDGYIITALADFYTSEKKQWVGAKLSTESIQSGAVKLFTSTFTKDLNDSDATTWEEQVHLTSGVGGDEQVMELVNGRWITAKITLSTVDNVQSPKLLAFAIRGFQLVNDLIVEMPVNVSDQIERPFRKAMTIRGQGELIYQALRNKEGKNVELELYRPDTLLRGIIENVSAPIEELSPRGSATYYCLVRFRGSKVTTETTAGEGLGVALLGVGRLG
;
A
#
# COMPACT_ATOMS: atom_id res chain seq x y z
N MET A 1 10.00 -20.95 -18.74
CA MET A 1 9.82 -19.48 -18.69
C MET A 1 8.51 -19.16 -19.37
N ALA A 2 7.58 -18.53 -18.69
CA ALA A 2 6.32 -18.06 -19.29
C ALA A 2 6.63 -16.85 -20.18
N VAL A 3 5.98 -16.75 -21.34
CA VAL A 3 6.19 -15.68 -22.32
C VAL A 3 4.83 -15.06 -22.64
N LEU A 4 4.77 -13.73 -22.67
CA LEU A 4 3.57 -13.03 -23.09
C LEU A 4 3.21 -13.32 -24.56
N PRO A 5 1.93 -13.51 -24.87
CA PRO A 5 1.50 -13.66 -26.25
C PRO A 5 1.61 -12.30 -26.96
N SER A 6 2.56 -12.19 -27.89
CA SER A 6 2.82 -10.98 -28.66
C SER A 6 3.05 -11.29 -30.13
N SER A 7 3.09 -10.27 -30.98
CA SER A 7 3.37 -10.40 -32.42
C SER A 7 4.69 -11.10 -32.70
N ALA A 8 5.70 -10.90 -31.87
CA ALA A 8 6.98 -11.59 -31.96
C ALA A 8 6.89 -13.11 -31.76
N ASN A 9 5.85 -13.58 -31.09
CA ASN A 9 5.65 -14.99 -30.74
C ASN A 9 4.56 -15.68 -31.56
N THR A 10 3.85 -14.95 -32.40
CA THR A 10 2.65 -15.46 -33.10
C THR A 10 2.62 -14.94 -34.56
N ALA A 11 2.89 -15.83 -35.50
CA ALA A 11 2.97 -15.47 -36.94
C ALA A 11 1.62 -15.01 -37.55
N ASN A 12 0.49 -15.45 -36.99
CA ASN A 12 -0.85 -15.06 -37.44
C ASN A 12 -1.83 -15.03 -36.25
N PRO A 13 -1.88 -13.94 -35.50
CA PRO A 13 -2.71 -13.84 -34.29
C PRO A 13 -4.22 -13.95 -34.59
N LYS A 14 -4.70 -13.37 -35.70
CA LYS A 14 -6.12 -13.42 -36.13
C LYS A 14 -6.57 -14.85 -36.46
N GLY A 15 -5.64 -15.75 -36.79
CA GLY A 15 -5.94 -17.16 -37.12
C GLY A 15 -5.78 -18.14 -35.96
N VAL A 16 -5.23 -17.76 -34.82
CA VAL A 16 -4.90 -18.66 -33.70
C VAL A 16 -5.79 -18.49 -32.46
N GLY A 17 -6.92 -17.80 -32.59
CA GLY A 17 -7.91 -17.70 -31.52
C GLY A 17 -7.61 -16.62 -30.48
N TYR A 18 -7.05 -15.51 -30.91
CA TYR A 18 -7.06 -14.25 -30.17
C TYR A 18 -8.18 -13.35 -30.70
N GLU A 19 -8.77 -12.56 -29.82
CA GLU A 19 -9.90 -11.66 -30.13
C GLU A 19 -9.48 -10.19 -30.20
N ALA A 20 -8.35 -9.84 -29.58
CA ALA A 20 -7.82 -8.48 -29.62
C ALA A 20 -6.29 -8.44 -29.50
N ASP A 21 -5.70 -7.33 -29.94
CA ASP A 21 -4.32 -6.93 -29.71
C ASP A 21 -4.29 -5.59 -28.97
N LEU A 22 -3.50 -5.50 -27.91
CA LEU A 22 -3.32 -4.32 -27.11
C LEU A 22 -1.83 -3.96 -27.04
N ASP A 23 -1.34 -3.09 -27.91
CA ASP A 23 0.07 -2.75 -28.06
C ASP A 23 0.97 -4.02 -28.10
N ASP A 24 0.77 -4.88 -29.07
CA ASP A 24 1.47 -6.16 -29.24
C ASP A 24 1.22 -7.22 -28.14
N LEU A 25 0.28 -7.00 -27.23
CA LEU A 25 -0.19 -8.00 -26.28
C LEU A 25 -1.48 -8.65 -26.80
N PHE A 26 -1.37 -9.88 -27.29
CA PHE A 26 -2.52 -10.61 -27.81
C PHE A 26 -3.43 -11.13 -26.72
N LEU A 27 -4.69 -10.76 -26.76
CA LEU A 27 -5.70 -11.06 -25.75
C LEU A 27 -6.68 -12.11 -26.24
N ARG A 28 -7.06 -13.00 -25.32
CA ARG A 28 -8.20 -13.92 -25.45
C ARG A 28 -9.28 -13.49 -24.48
N PHE A 29 -10.52 -13.55 -24.95
CA PHE A 29 -11.65 -13.27 -24.08
C PHE A 29 -12.11 -14.55 -23.38
N ALA A 30 -12.59 -14.40 -22.16
CA ALA A 30 -13.22 -15.48 -21.43
C ALA A 30 -14.58 -15.79 -22.05
N VAL A 31 -14.88 -17.08 -22.24
CA VAL A 31 -16.15 -17.55 -22.80
C VAL A 31 -17.07 -18.00 -21.68
N GLY A 32 -18.31 -17.51 -21.65
CA GLY A 32 -19.32 -17.95 -20.69
C GLY A 32 -20.57 -17.06 -20.71
N PRO A 33 -21.64 -17.45 -20.03
CA PRO A 33 -22.83 -16.63 -19.87
C PRO A 33 -22.50 -15.29 -19.20
N GLY A 34 -22.98 -14.19 -19.75
CA GLY A 34 -22.72 -12.83 -19.25
C GLY A 34 -21.32 -12.29 -19.51
N ARG A 35 -20.49 -13.00 -20.29
CA ARG A 35 -19.13 -12.59 -20.64
C ARG A 35 -19.06 -12.27 -22.12
N GLN A 36 -19.52 -11.11 -22.46
CA GLN A 36 -19.42 -10.60 -23.81
C GLN A 36 -18.67 -9.28 -23.77
N MET A 37 -17.84 -9.06 -24.76
CA MET A 37 -17.30 -7.73 -25.01
C MET A 37 -18.45 -6.79 -25.33
N THR A 38 -18.52 -5.66 -24.65
CA THR A 38 -19.46 -4.59 -24.96
C THR A 38 -18.72 -3.38 -25.54
N ILE A 39 -19.35 -2.68 -26.46
CA ILE A 39 -18.87 -1.42 -27.03
C ILE A 39 -20.01 -0.41 -26.92
N ASP A 40 -19.85 0.52 -26.01
CA ASP A 40 -20.84 1.56 -25.73
C ASP A 40 -20.26 2.95 -25.97
N THR A 41 -21.11 3.91 -26.32
CA THR A 41 -20.71 5.31 -26.33
C THR A 41 -20.61 5.83 -24.90
N ALA A 42 -19.50 6.50 -24.56
CA ALA A 42 -19.35 7.08 -23.24
C ALA A 42 -20.46 8.11 -22.97
N PRO A 43 -21.18 7.98 -21.86
CA PRO A 43 -22.22 8.95 -21.54
C PRO A 43 -21.62 10.33 -21.29
N LEU A 44 -22.24 11.36 -21.81
CA LEU A 44 -21.99 12.73 -21.44
C LEU A 44 -22.41 12.91 -19.97
N GLN A 45 -21.46 13.03 -19.07
CA GLN A 45 -21.77 13.45 -17.69
C GLN A 45 -21.96 14.98 -17.67
N ALA A 46 -23.19 15.42 -17.92
CA ALA A 46 -23.60 16.75 -17.51
C ALA A 46 -23.79 16.70 -16.00
N GLN A 47 -22.96 17.40 -15.23
CA GLN A 47 -23.34 17.71 -13.85
C GLN A 47 -24.64 18.51 -13.91
N ALA A 48 -25.63 18.08 -13.13
CA ALA A 48 -26.88 18.81 -12.99
C ALA A 48 -26.57 20.20 -12.43
N VAL A 49 -26.62 21.19 -13.29
CA VAL A 49 -26.56 22.59 -12.88
C VAL A 49 -27.89 22.91 -12.18
N ASN A 50 -27.82 23.77 -11.18
CA ASN A 50 -28.91 24.18 -10.33
C ASN A 50 -30.18 24.50 -11.16
N THR A 51 -31.28 23.81 -10.90
CA THR A 51 -32.53 23.86 -11.69
C THR A 51 -33.32 25.17 -11.56
N SER A 52 -32.74 26.24 -11.03
CA SER A 52 -33.38 27.53 -10.86
C SER A 52 -33.03 28.58 -11.92
N GLU A 53 -32.23 28.24 -12.93
CA GLU A 53 -31.77 29.15 -13.95
C GLU A 53 -32.52 28.97 -15.28
N THR A 54 -32.63 30.07 -16.03
CA THR A 54 -33.44 30.09 -17.28
C THR A 54 -32.81 29.27 -18.38
N PRO A 55 -33.61 28.77 -19.37
CA PRO A 55 -33.09 27.93 -20.47
C PRO A 55 -32.00 28.58 -21.34
N GLU A 56 -31.85 29.88 -21.30
CA GLU A 56 -30.81 30.62 -22.02
C GLU A 56 -29.45 30.55 -21.32
N ASP A 57 -29.44 30.51 -19.98
CA ASP A 57 -28.21 30.32 -19.20
C ASP A 57 -27.69 28.89 -19.31
N PHE A 58 -28.57 27.93 -19.57
CA PHE A 58 -28.25 26.51 -19.74
C PHE A 58 -27.36 26.22 -20.96
N GLN A 59 -27.40 27.05 -22.00
CA GLN A 59 -26.58 26.87 -23.22
C GLN A 59 -25.15 27.41 -23.08
N GLN A 60 -24.85 28.24 -22.07
CA GLN A 60 -23.53 28.85 -21.92
C GLN A 60 -22.62 28.12 -20.89
N GLU A 61 -23.13 27.19 -20.09
CA GLU A 61 -22.37 26.58 -18.99
C GLU A 61 -22.22 25.05 -19.05
N PHE A 62 -22.08 24.44 -20.21
CA PHE A 62 -21.73 23.03 -20.35
C PHE A 62 -20.24 22.75 -20.06
N GLY A 63 -19.69 23.38 -19.01
CA GLY A 63 -18.37 23.06 -18.51
C GLY A 63 -18.42 21.87 -17.54
N GLN A 64 -17.53 20.91 -17.74
CA GLN A 64 -17.28 19.86 -16.77
C GLN A 64 -16.33 20.40 -15.69
N ILE A 65 -16.62 20.15 -14.41
CA ILE A 65 -15.78 20.59 -13.30
C ILE A 65 -15.16 19.38 -12.64
N TYR A 66 -13.83 19.35 -12.60
CA TYR A 66 -13.06 18.44 -11.77
C TYR A 66 -12.71 19.13 -10.46
N SER A 67 -13.39 18.77 -9.39
CA SER A 67 -13.16 19.33 -8.06
C SER A 67 -12.93 18.24 -7.03
N ARG A 68 -12.17 18.60 -6.00
CA ARG A 68 -11.90 17.75 -4.85
C ARG A 68 -11.95 18.56 -3.57
N THR A 69 -12.68 18.03 -2.61
CA THR A 69 -12.77 18.56 -1.23
C THR A 69 -12.34 17.55 -0.20
N ASP A 70 -12.13 16.30 -0.61
CA ASP A 70 -11.79 15.17 0.25
C ASP A 70 -10.71 14.31 -0.42
N PHE A 71 -9.66 13.98 0.32
CA PHE A 71 -8.55 13.11 -0.08
C PHE A 71 -8.40 11.91 0.87
N SER A 72 -9.33 11.73 1.80
CA SER A 72 -9.26 10.71 2.85
C SER A 72 -9.30 9.26 2.35
N GLY A 73 -9.63 9.04 1.09
CA GLY A 73 -9.52 7.75 0.42
C GLY A 73 -8.07 7.27 0.21
N GLY A 74 -7.10 8.18 0.36
CA GLY A 74 -5.68 7.87 0.31
C GLY A 74 -5.15 7.58 -1.09
N GLU A 75 -3.93 7.06 -1.15
CA GLU A 75 -3.31 6.63 -2.39
C GLU A 75 -4.00 5.41 -2.99
N GLY A 76 -3.94 5.29 -4.32
CA GLY A 76 -4.36 4.10 -5.04
C GLY A 76 -3.57 2.85 -4.64
N LEU A 77 -4.06 1.68 -5.05
CA LEU A 77 -3.49 0.38 -4.72
C LEU A 77 -2.04 0.24 -5.19
N ASP A 78 -1.78 0.71 -6.41
CA ASP A 78 -0.47 0.75 -7.05
C ASP A 78 -0.39 1.93 -8.03
N LYS A 79 0.77 2.12 -8.68
CA LYS A 79 0.97 3.20 -9.66
C LYS A 79 0.07 3.12 -10.90
N ALA A 80 -0.63 2.01 -11.12
CA ALA A 80 -1.57 1.87 -12.22
C ALA A 80 -2.96 2.46 -11.90
N HIS A 81 -3.29 2.68 -10.64
CA HIS A 81 -4.57 3.27 -10.21
C HIS A 81 -4.61 4.80 -10.42
N ARG A 82 -4.48 5.23 -11.66
CA ARG A 82 -4.53 6.66 -12.01
C ARG A 82 -5.94 7.23 -12.09
N ARG A 83 -6.97 6.40 -11.93
CA ARG A 83 -8.36 6.79 -12.18
C ARG A 83 -9.27 6.53 -11.01
N ASN A 84 -10.24 7.38 -10.91
CA ASN A 84 -11.41 7.17 -10.08
C ASN A 84 -12.44 6.38 -10.88
N GLY A 85 -12.63 5.12 -10.57
CA GLY A 85 -13.54 4.23 -11.27
C GLY A 85 -14.91 4.06 -10.63
N THR A 86 -15.04 4.39 -9.32
CA THR A 86 -16.29 4.25 -8.57
C THR A 86 -16.43 5.38 -7.56
N ASP A 87 -17.62 5.57 -6.97
CA ASP A 87 -17.88 6.58 -5.93
C ASP A 87 -16.92 6.49 -4.73
N ARG A 88 -16.38 5.30 -4.45
CA ARG A 88 -15.35 5.11 -3.42
C ARG A 88 -13.99 5.68 -3.78
N ASP A 89 -13.74 5.90 -5.05
CA ASP A 89 -12.44 6.36 -5.56
C ASP A 89 -12.35 7.88 -5.70
N TYR A 90 -13.44 8.61 -5.50
CA TYR A 90 -13.45 10.07 -5.60
C TYR A 90 -12.54 10.77 -4.60
N SER A 91 -12.33 10.19 -3.42
CA SER A 91 -11.42 10.69 -2.40
C SER A 91 -9.98 10.17 -2.51
N ARG A 92 -9.71 9.28 -3.50
CA ARG A 92 -8.36 8.74 -3.74
C ARG A 92 -7.55 9.63 -4.67
N PHE A 93 -6.23 9.54 -4.53
CA PHE A 93 -5.27 10.25 -5.36
C PHE A 93 -4.17 9.31 -5.84
N TRP A 94 -3.30 9.82 -6.71
CA TRP A 94 -2.26 9.03 -7.35
C TRP A 94 -1.03 8.84 -6.47
N ASP A 95 -0.47 9.94 -5.95
CA ASP A 95 0.76 9.97 -5.15
C ASP A 95 0.75 11.18 -4.23
N SER A 96 1.42 11.08 -3.10
CA SER A 96 1.67 12.20 -2.20
C SER A 96 3.02 12.05 -1.49
N LYS A 97 3.61 13.16 -1.12
CA LYS A 97 4.80 13.20 -0.26
C LYS A 97 4.73 14.44 0.61
N GLY A 98 5.04 14.29 1.90
CA GLY A 98 5.06 15.43 2.83
C GLY A 98 3.67 15.99 3.20
N ILE A 99 2.57 15.28 2.91
CA ILE A 99 1.19 15.75 3.08
C ILE A 99 0.40 14.83 4.01
N ASP A 100 -0.22 15.40 5.04
CA ASP A 100 -1.22 14.77 5.90
C ASP A 100 -2.63 15.04 5.35
N ILE A 101 -3.32 13.97 4.99
CA ILE A 101 -4.67 13.99 4.41
C ILE A 101 -5.76 13.53 5.39
N PHE A 102 -5.38 13.00 6.54
CA PHE A 102 -6.30 12.41 7.53
C PHE A 102 -6.59 13.34 8.71
N HIS A 103 -6.17 14.59 8.60
CA HIS A 103 -6.41 15.56 9.63
C HIS A 103 -7.82 16.15 9.49
N GLY A 104 -8.78 15.60 10.24
CA GLY A 104 -10.11 16.19 10.40
C GLY A 104 -10.14 17.07 11.65
N GLU A 105 -10.50 18.34 11.50
CA GLU A 105 -11.03 19.13 12.63
C GLU A 105 -12.54 18.86 12.69
N GLU A 106 -13.10 18.68 13.88
CA GLU A 106 -14.49 18.24 14.09
C GLU A 106 -15.54 19.10 13.35
N ASP A 107 -15.22 20.36 12.99
CA ASP A 107 -16.15 21.31 12.41
C ASP A 107 -15.96 21.62 10.91
N THR A 108 -14.85 21.23 10.26
CA THR A 108 -14.50 21.72 8.91
C THR A 108 -14.31 20.62 7.86
N GLY A 109 -14.44 19.36 8.22
CA GLY A 109 -14.17 18.24 7.31
C GLY A 109 -12.66 17.97 7.13
N TYR A 110 -12.35 17.06 6.19
CA TYR A 110 -10.96 16.70 5.90
C TYR A 110 -10.24 17.83 5.18
N ASN A 111 -9.26 18.42 5.81
CA ASN A 111 -8.34 19.35 5.19
C ASN A 111 -6.96 18.69 4.97
N VAL A 112 -6.18 19.25 4.06
CA VAL A 112 -4.83 18.78 3.71
C VAL A 112 -3.80 19.75 4.23
N LYS A 113 -2.83 19.26 4.99
CA LYS A 113 -1.70 20.04 5.54
C LYS A 113 -0.39 19.31 5.33
N LEU A 114 0.74 19.93 5.70
CA LEU A 114 2.04 19.29 5.70
C LEU A 114 2.13 18.23 6.81
N LEU A 115 2.90 17.16 6.57
CA LEU A 115 3.27 16.18 7.58
C LEU A 115 4.17 16.79 8.65
N LYS A 116 4.23 16.15 9.80
CA LYS A 116 5.26 16.43 10.80
C LYS A 116 6.62 15.95 10.29
N ASP A 117 7.66 16.66 10.70
CA ASP A 117 9.04 16.30 10.39
C ASP A 117 9.57 15.24 11.34
N THR A 118 10.66 14.60 10.96
CA THR A 118 11.35 13.58 11.76
C THR A 118 12.79 13.98 12.02
N GLU A 119 13.29 13.65 13.21
CA GLU A 119 14.69 13.82 13.55
C GLU A 119 15.36 12.48 13.85
N SER A 120 16.60 12.32 13.42
CA SER A 120 17.40 11.16 13.77
C SER A 120 17.97 11.31 15.18
N LYS A 121 17.96 10.24 15.97
CA LYS A 121 18.53 10.20 17.31
C LYS A 121 19.97 9.65 17.28
N SER A 122 20.73 9.90 18.33
CA SER A 122 22.19 9.71 18.40
C SER A 122 22.69 8.24 18.34
N VAL A 123 21.82 7.27 18.16
CA VAL A 123 22.18 5.84 18.06
C VAL A 123 22.25 5.43 16.59
N THR A 124 23.43 5.01 16.15
CA THR A 124 23.62 4.35 14.87
C THR A 124 23.49 2.85 15.07
N LEU A 125 22.60 2.21 14.32
CA LEU A 125 22.39 0.77 14.35
C LEU A 125 23.35 0.10 13.35
N THR A 126 23.95 -1.00 13.78
CA THR A 126 24.93 -1.75 12.99
C THR A 126 24.42 -3.11 12.53
N ASP A 127 23.45 -3.66 13.25
CA ASP A 127 22.80 -4.92 12.90
C ASP A 127 21.58 -4.66 12.02
N THR A 128 21.23 -5.63 11.16
CA THR A 128 20.03 -5.65 10.34
C THR A 128 18.83 -6.30 11.03
N ASN A 129 19.05 -6.93 12.20
CA ASN A 129 18.02 -7.58 13.02
C ASN A 129 17.88 -6.85 14.34
N ASN A 130 17.26 -5.69 14.29
CA ASN A 130 16.97 -4.91 15.47
C ASN A 130 15.54 -5.23 15.97
N TYR A 131 15.28 -5.02 17.25
CA TYR A 131 13.97 -5.22 17.87
C TYR A 131 13.69 -4.09 18.83
N MET A 132 12.45 -3.62 18.89
CA MET A 132 12.04 -2.57 19.84
C MET A 132 10.78 -3.01 20.60
N THR A 133 10.73 -2.68 21.88
CA THR A 133 9.54 -2.85 22.70
C THR A 133 9.35 -1.68 23.67
N GLN A 134 8.11 -1.47 24.10
CA GLN A 134 7.75 -0.43 25.08
C GLN A 134 7.10 -1.07 26.30
N THR A 135 7.53 -0.66 27.48
CA THR A 135 6.95 -1.07 28.76
C THR A 135 5.79 -0.18 29.18
N THR A 136 4.98 -0.62 30.14
CA THR A 136 3.80 0.12 30.60
C THR A 136 4.12 1.46 31.25
N ASN A 137 5.32 1.65 31.79
CA ASN A 137 5.80 2.94 32.30
C ASN A 137 6.34 3.89 31.20
N GLY A 138 6.24 3.48 29.92
CA GLY A 138 6.66 4.29 28.78
C GLY A 138 8.13 4.18 28.40
N ASN A 139 8.94 3.39 29.12
CA ASN A 139 10.34 3.17 28.73
C ASN A 139 10.42 2.34 27.45
N LEU A 140 11.35 2.73 26.59
CA LEU A 140 11.63 2.04 25.33
C LEU A 140 12.91 1.23 25.46
N TYR A 141 12.91 0.05 24.87
CA TYR A 141 14.07 -0.83 24.78
C TYR A 141 14.31 -1.23 23.33
N LEU A 142 15.57 -1.18 22.92
CA LEU A 142 16.01 -1.45 21.55
C LEU A 142 17.23 -2.37 21.56
N ALA A 143 17.19 -3.40 20.74
CA ALA A 143 18.30 -4.33 20.52
C ALA A 143 19.06 -3.99 19.23
N ASP A 144 20.41 -4.01 19.31
CA ASP A 144 21.33 -3.92 18.18
C ASP A 144 22.46 -4.95 18.39
N GLY A 145 22.37 -6.08 17.73
CA GLY A 145 23.24 -7.23 17.97
C GLY A 145 23.17 -7.69 19.42
N THR A 146 24.29 -7.65 20.13
CA THR A 146 24.37 -8.01 21.56
C THR A 146 24.12 -6.84 22.51
N THR A 147 23.86 -5.66 22.00
CA THR A 147 23.66 -4.43 22.79
C THR A 147 22.17 -4.16 22.98
N LEU A 148 21.78 -3.92 24.23
CA LEU A 148 20.45 -3.44 24.57
C LEU A 148 20.52 -1.97 24.95
N TYR A 149 19.77 -1.12 24.26
CA TYR A 149 19.61 0.31 24.58
C TYR A 149 18.30 0.54 25.33
N GLN A 150 18.30 1.59 26.15
CA GLN A 150 17.11 2.08 26.84
C GLN A 150 16.94 3.57 26.62
N SER A 151 15.68 3.99 26.49
CA SER A 151 15.25 5.38 26.59
C SER A 151 14.16 5.49 27.66
N THR A 152 14.27 6.49 28.53
CA THR A 152 13.29 6.80 29.60
C THR A 152 12.58 8.13 29.39
N ASP A 153 12.85 8.82 28.30
CA ASP A 153 12.38 10.16 27.94
C ASP A 153 11.59 10.19 26.60
N GLY A 154 10.92 9.08 26.28
CA GLY A 154 10.11 9.00 25.09
C GLY A 154 10.92 8.97 23.79
N GLY A 155 12.09 8.35 23.79
CA GLY A 155 12.92 8.18 22.61
C GLY A 155 13.81 9.38 22.29
N GLU A 156 13.88 10.38 23.15
CA GLU A 156 14.71 11.57 22.97
C GLU A 156 16.19 11.22 23.10
N THR A 157 16.54 10.54 24.19
CA THR A 157 17.91 10.06 24.42
C THR A 157 17.93 8.56 24.62
N TRP A 158 19.01 7.93 24.19
CA TRP A 158 19.22 6.49 24.29
C TRP A 158 20.56 6.17 24.90
N SER A 159 20.61 5.21 25.80
CA SER A 159 21.82 4.75 26.46
C SER A 159 21.93 3.23 26.41
N ALA A 160 23.14 2.73 26.16
CA ALA A 160 23.41 1.30 26.26
C ALA A 160 23.28 0.87 27.73
N MET A 161 22.56 -0.22 27.94
CA MET A 161 22.32 -0.75 29.29
C MET A 161 23.54 -1.53 29.81
N THR A 162 23.83 -1.38 31.09
CA THR A 162 24.77 -2.25 31.78
C THR A 162 24.06 -3.56 32.13
N THR A 163 24.53 -4.67 31.59
CA THR A 163 23.89 -6.00 31.77
C THR A 163 24.47 -6.79 32.96
N THR A 164 25.30 -6.18 33.80
CA THR A 164 25.87 -6.85 34.99
C THR A 164 24.77 -7.28 35.99
N PRO A 165 24.78 -8.52 36.53
CA PRO A 165 25.85 -9.52 36.42
C PRO A 165 25.76 -10.45 35.17
N ILE A 166 24.79 -10.30 34.32
CA ILE A 166 24.57 -11.16 33.14
C ILE A 166 25.26 -10.54 31.93
N THR A 167 25.85 -11.37 31.07
CA THR A 167 26.39 -10.98 29.79
C THR A 167 25.47 -11.48 28.68
N ILE A 168 25.03 -10.59 27.80
CA ILE A 168 24.38 -10.97 26.53
C ILE A 168 25.47 -11.45 25.59
N SER A 169 25.50 -12.78 25.33
CA SER A 169 26.63 -13.44 24.64
C SER A 169 26.36 -13.68 23.16
N TYR A 170 25.11 -13.54 22.73
CA TYR A 170 24.65 -13.80 21.36
C TYR A 170 23.72 -12.68 20.93
N ASP A 171 23.55 -12.55 19.61
CA ASP A 171 22.66 -11.52 19.05
C ASP A 171 21.23 -11.68 19.56
N ILE A 172 20.62 -10.57 19.93
CA ILE A 172 19.24 -10.53 20.41
C ILE A 172 18.33 -10.85 19.21
N THR A 173 17.43 -11.81 19.38
CA THR A 173 16.50 -12.29 18.35
C THR A 173 15.05 -11.94 18.64
N GLY A 174 14.76 -11.36 19.80
CA GLY A 174 13.43 -10.88 20.14
C GLY A 174 13.39 -10.12 21.47
N LEU A 175 12.47 -9.17 21.54
CA LEU A 175 12.14 -8.41 22.74
C LEU A 175 10.63 -8.41 22.94
N ALA A 176 10.18 -8.68 24.17
CA ALA A 176 8.79 -8.55 24.57
C ALA A 176 8.68 -7.88 25.94
N ALA A 177 7.79 -6.90 26.07
CA ALA A 177 7.49 -6.24 27.33
C ALA A 177 6.28 -6.87 28.01
N PHE A 178 6.38 -7.06 29.31
CA PHE A 178 5.26 -7.42 30.19
C PHE A 178 5.30 -6.54 31.44
N GLY A 179 4.32 -5.68 31.61
CA GLY A 179 4.38 -4.65 32.65
C GLY A 179 5.59 -3.74 32.43
N ASN A 180 6.44 -3.65 33.47
CA ASN A 180 7.70 -2.89 33.39
C ASN A 180 8.92 -3.77 33.09
N SER A 181 8.71 -5.05 32.87
CA SER A 181 9.76 -6.04 32.63
C SER A 181 9.94 -6.30 31.13
N VAL A 182 11.15 -6.72 30.74
CA VAL A 182 11.49 -7.05 29.36
C VAL A 182 12.06 -8.46 29.28
N TYR A 183 11.48 -9.28 28.42
CA TYR A 183 11.96 -10.61 28.07
C TYR A 183 12.77 -10.55 26.78
N ILE A 184 13.88 -11.28 26.77
CA ILE A 184 14.90 -11.18 25.72
C ILE A 184 15.30 -12.58 25.30
N THR A 185 15.20 -12.85 24.02
CA THR A 185 15.79 -14.06 23.41
C THR A 185 17.02 -13.70 22.61
N THR A 186 18.00 -14.61 22.63
CA THR A 186 19.24 -14.44 21.86
C THR A 186 19.60 -15.73 21.12
N SER A 187 20.35 -15.59 20.03
CA SER A 187 20.84 -16.75 19.27
C SER A 187 22.06 -16.42 18.41
N ASN A 188 22.91 -17.40 18.16
CA ASN A 188 23.93 -17.37 17.09
C ASN A 188 23.64 -18.42 16.01
N GLY A 189 22.39 -18.91 15.91
CA GLY A 189 21.98 -19.98 15.02
C GLY A 189 22.16 -21.40 15.59
N THR A 190 22.89 -21.56 16.69
CA THR A 190 23.14 -22.85 17.36
C THR A 190 22.86 -22.77 18.86
N ASN A 191 23.36 -21.73 19.51
CA ASN A 191 23.20 -21.48 20.95
C ASN A 191 22.54 -20.14 21.17
N GLY A 192 21.91 -19.97 22.34
CA GLY A 192 21.28 -18.72 22.73
C GLY A 192 21.03 -18.63 24.24
N GLN A 193 20.36 -17.58 24.65
CA GLN A 193 19.97 -17.33 26.03
C GLN A 193 18.50 -16.87 26.05
N PHE A 194 17.81 -17.17 27.14
CA PHE A 194 16.52 -16.57 27.47
C PHE A 194 16.70 -15.74 28.73
N LEU A 195 16.57 -14.44 28.64
CA LEU A 195 16.86 -13.47 29.67
C LEU A 195 15.62 -12.68 30.04
N HIS A 196 15.59 -12.19 31.25
CA HIS A 196 14.54 -11.33 31.78
C HIS A 196 15.15 -10.16 32.53
N TYR A 197 14.73 -8.96 32.22
CA TYR A 197 15.09 -7.74 32.91
C TYR A 197 13.86 -7.19 33.64
N ASP A 198 13.93 -7.13 35.00
CA ASP A 198 12.93 -6.52 35.86
C ASP A 198 13.56 -5.36 36.64
N PRO A 199 13.28 -4.09 36.28
CA PRO A 199 13.86 -2.94 36.94
C PRO A 199 13.43 -2.79 38.41
N SER A 200 12.37 -3.47 38.85
CA SER A 200 11.87 -3.41 40.23
C SER A 200 12.50 -4.45 41.16
N ALA A 201 13.16 -5.46 40.59
CA ALA A 201 13.79 -6.53 41.39
C ALA A 201 15.12 -6.08 42.00
N GLY A 202 15.45 -6.62 43.16
CA GLY A 202 16.75 -6.39 43.82
C GLY A 202 17.96 -6.84 43.00
N THR A 203 17.76 -7.83 42.14
CA THR A 203 18.66 -8.26 41.06
C THR A 203 17.90 -8.12 39.76
N PRO A 204 18.11 -7.03 38.98
CA PRO A 204 17.27 -6.75 37.81
C PRO A 204 17.35 -7.76 36.67
N TRP A 205 18.47 -8.46 36.57
CA TRP A 205 18.73 -9.39 35.46
C TRP A 205 18.62 -10.84 35.90
N HIS A 206 17.87 -11.63 35.16
CA HIS A 206 17.69 -13.07 35.35
C HIS A 206 17.97 -13.83 34.06
N SER A 207 18.62 -14.98 34.16
CA SER A 207 18.77 -15.94 33.05
C SER A 207 17.93 -17.17 33.40
N HIS A 208 17.07 -17.55 32.44
CA HIS A 208 16.17 -18.68 32.64
C HIS A 208 16.73 -19.95 32.02
N ASN A 209 16.70 -21.04 32.80
CA ASN A 209 16.88 -22.38 32.26
C ASN A 209 15.63 -22.79 31.50
N THR A 210 15.82 -23.36 30.28
CA THR A 210 14.74 -23.86 29.47
C THR A 210 14.98 -25.34 29.13
N GLY A 211 13.92 -26.06 28.80
CA GLY A 211 14.01 -27.44 28.31
C GLY A 211 14.46 -27.58 26.85
N PHE A 212 14.66 -26.46 26.15
CA PHE A 212 15.06 -26.47 24.73
C PHE A 212 16.58 -26.60 24.58
N THR A 213 17.00 -27.50 23.71
CA THR A 213 18.43 -27.80 23.49
C THR A 213 19.15 -26.55 22.98
N ASN A 214 20.26 -26.21 23.63
CA ASN A 214 21.13 -25.07 23.31
C ASN A 214 20.45 -23.68 23.37
N ASN A 215 19.19 -23.59 23.77
CA ASN A 215 18.43 -22.33 23.87
C ASN A 215 18.46 -21.49 22.59
N ASN A 216 18.44 -22.10 21.42
CA ASN A 216 18.47 -21.41 20.14
C ASN A 216 17.09 -20.79 19.82
N PHE A 217 16.79 -19.67 20.47
CA PHE A 217 15.53 -18.95 20.34
C PHE A 217 15.57 -17.96 19.19
N GLN A 218 14.45 -17.84 18.44
CA GLN A 218 14.32 -16.97 17.28
C GLN A 218 13.42 -15.76 17.56
N GLY A 219 12.64 -15.78 18.64
CA GLY A 219 11.78 -14.66 19.00
C GLY A 219 10.99 -14.88 20.28
N VAL A 220 10.55 -13.79 20.89
CA VAL A 220 9.63 -13.76 22.03
C VAL A 220 8.58 -12.68 21.83
N TRP A 221 7.36 -13.00 22.19
CA TRP A 221 6.21 -12.09 22.11
C TRP A 221 5.36 -12.20 23.35
N PHE A 222 4.62 -11.13 23.65
CA PHE A 222 3.62 -11.13 24.70
C PHE A 222 2.25 -10.84 24.12
N ALA A 223 1.31 -11.75 24.32
CA ALA A 223 -0.07 -11.60 23.90
C ALA A 223 -1.01 -12.28 24.89
N LYS A 224 -2.15 -11.65 25.16
CA LYS A 224 -3.24 -12.20 25.98
C LYS A 224 -2.79 -12.81 27.33
N GLY A 225 -1.86 -12.14 28.00
CA GLY A 225 -1.39 -12.55 29.32
C GLY A 225 -0.38 -13.70 29.35
N SER A 226 0.07 -14.18 28.18
CA SER A 226 1.08 -15.25 28.05
C SER A 226 2.29 -14.78 27.25
N LEU A 227 3.43 -15.35 27.56
CA LEU A 227 4.62 -15.29 26.70
C LEU A 227 4.50 -16.33 25.60
N PHE A 228 4.91 -15.96 24.41
CA PHE A 228 5.07 -16.89 23.29
C PHE A 228 6.51 -16.85 22.82
N ILE A 229 7.10 -18.01 22.58
CA ILE A 229 8.51 -18.14 22.24
C ILE A 229 8.66 -19.08 21.04
N ALA A 230 9.51 -18.68 20.10
CA ALA A 230 9.95 -19.53 18.99
C ALA A 230 11.38 -19.96 19.19
N GLY A 231 11.68 -21.22 18.89
CA GLY A 231 13.03 -21.76 18.96
C GLY A 231 13.31 -22.75 17.85
N LYS A 232 14.50 -22.69 17.28
CA LYS A 232 14.89 -23.40 16.06
C LYS A 232 15.86 -24.55 16.34
N SER A 233 15.59 -25.69 15.71
CA SER A 233 16.48 -26.83 15.60
C SER A 233 16.81 -27.11 14.15
N SER A 234 17.66 -28.11 13.88
CA SER A 234 17.95 -28.56 12.51
C SER A 234 16.75 -29.19 11.80
N THR A 235 15.69 -29.55 12.52
CA THR A 235 14.53 -30.29 11.99
C THR A 235 13.25 -29.48 11.91
N ALA A 236 13.10 -28.45 12.73
CA ALA A 236 11.91 -27.61 12.78
C ALA A 236 12.17 -26.33 13.59
N GLU A 237 11.34 -25.32 13.39
CA GLU A 237 11.12 -24.26 14.35
C GLU A 237 9.87 -24.60 15.19
N TYR A 238 10.00 -24.51 16.50
CA TYR A 238 8.99 -24.86 17.49
C TYR A 238 8.41 -23.60 18.12
N PHE A 239 7.14 -23.64 18.46
CA PHE A 239 6.42 -22.53 19.07
C PHE A 239 5.75 -22.98 20.36
N TRP A 240 5.99 -22.24 21.44
CA TRP A 240 5.51 -22.54 22.80
C TRP A 240 4.81 -21.35 23.44
N ASP A 241 4.00 -21.66 24.47
CA ASP A 241 3.53 -20.69 25.46
C ASP A 241 4.28 -20.83 26.77
N GLY A 242 4.32 -19.75 27.56
CA GLY A 242 4.92 -19.69 28.87
C GLY A 242 4.22 -18.70 29.81
N ASP A 243 4.26 -19.00 31.08
CA ASP A 243 3.77 -18.10 32.11
C ASP A 243 4.83 -17.00 32.38
N PRO A 244 4.51 -15.69 32.17
CA PRO A 244 5.47 -14.61 32.41
C PRO A 244 5.90 -14.47 33.87
N PHE A 245 5.20 -15.09 34.83
CA PHE A 245 5.54 -15.11 36.25
C PHE A 245 6.38 -16.32 36.67
N ALA A 246 6.70 -17.23 35.75
CA ALA A 246 7.45 -18.42 36.07
C ALA A 246 8.93 -18.13 36.36
N ASP A 247 9.46 -18.67 37.45
CA ASP A 247 10.89 -18.58 37.78
C ASP A 247 11.78 -19.48 36.90
N SER A 248 11.20 -20.48 36.25
CA SER A 248 11.89 -21.44 35.38
C SER A 248 11.00 -22.01 34.32
N PHE A 249 11.54 -22.20 33.12
CA PHE A 249 10.87 -22.77 31.94
C PHE A 249 11.42 -24.15 31.54
N ALA A 250 12.14 -24.81 32.44
CA ALA A 250 12.88 -26.05 32.13
C ALA A 250 12.02 -27.20 31.61
N SER A 251 10.72 -27.25 31.94
CA SER A 251 9.76 -28.22 31.44
C SER A 251 8.81 -27.68 30.39
N SER A 252 8.79 -26.37 30.15
CA SER A 252 7.82 -25.70 29.28
C SER A 252 8.25 -25.71 27.82
N PHE A 253 9.55 -25.51 27.54
CA PHE A 253 10.05 -25.37 26.16
C PHE A 253 10.80 -26.63 25.72
N THR A 254 10.08 -27.72 25.61
CA THR A 254 10.60 -28.98 25.05
C THR A 254 9.99 -29.23 23.66
N THR A 255 10.65 -30.00 22.84
CA THR A 255 10.13 -30.35 21.49
C THR A 255 8.79 -31.07 21.54
N GLY A 256 8.46 -31.73 22.66
CA GLY A 256 7.20 -32.44 22.89
C GLY A 256 6.06 -31.56 23.40
N SER A 257 6.38 -30.37 23.96
CA SER A 257 5.37 -29.43 24.50
C SER A 257 5.02 -28.29 23.54
N ALA A 258 5.58 -28.26 22.35
CA ALA A 258 5.30 -27.21 21.36
C ALA A 258 3.83 -27.23 20.93
N LEU A 259 3.23 -26.03 20.85
CA LEU A 259 1.87 -25.82 20.36
C LEU A 259 1.74 -26.19 18.89
N PHE A 260 2.73 -25.85 18.10
CA PHE A 260 2.90 -26.26 16.70
C PHE A 260 4.38 -26.11 16.29
N LYS A 261 4.67 -26.52 15.08
CA LYS A 261 5.99 -26.41 14.46
C LYS A 261 5.89 -26.06 12.98
N VAL A 262 6.90 -25.34 12.48
CA VAL A 262 7.08 -25.05 11.06
C VAL A 262 8.39 -25.68 10.54
N GLU A 263 8.55 -25.74 9.23
CA GLU A 263 9.80 -26.25 8.64
C GLU A 263 11.00 -25.36 9.02
N PRO A 264 12.21 -25.92 9.15
CA PRO A 264 13.37 -25.19 9.65
C PRO A 264 13.86 -24.05 8.74
N THR A 265 13.36 -23.99 7.50
CA THR A 265 13.66 -22.93 6.53
C THR A 265 12.75 -21.71 6.68
N HIS A 266 11.73 -21.81 7.51
CA HIS A 266 10.75 -20.73 7.77
C HIS A 266 10.83 -20.27 9.20
N ASP A 267 10.47 -19.01 9.43
CA ASP A 267 10.52 -18.36 10.74
C ASP A 267 9.14 -17.85 11.14
N ILE A 268 8.83 -17.91 12.45
CA ILE A 268 7.69 -17.24 13.04
C ILE A 268 8.09 -15.79 13.28
N THR A 269 7.35 -14.86 12.69
CA THR A 269 7.76 -13.45 12.57
C THR A 269 6.96 -12.50 13.44
N SER A 270 5.70 -12.84 13.71
CA SER A 270 4.80 -11.93 14.42
C SER A 270 3.75 -12.70 15.22
N VAL A 271 3.48 -12.27 16.44
CA VAL A 271 2.42 -12.82 17.30
C VAL A 271 1.61 -11.67 17.88
N ILE A 272 0.27 -11.75 17.75
CA ILE A 272 -0.62 -10.69 18.20
C ILE A 272 -1.84 -11.24 18.95
N ASP A 273 -2.42 -10.41 19.82
CA ASP A 273 -3.75 -10.63 20.39
C ASP A 273 -4.82 -10.11 19.43
N ALA A 274 -5.65 -10.99 18.90
CA ALA A 274 -6.79 -10.67 18.05
C ALA A 274 -8.14 -10.78 18.82
N GLY A 275 -8.13 -10.53 20.11
CA GLY A 275 -9.29 -10.56 21.01
C GLY A 275 -9.77 -11.97 21.33
N ALA A 276 -10.37 -12.68 20.38
CA ALA A 276 -10.87 -14.05 20.58
C ALA A 276 -9.74 -15.09 20.63
N VAL A 277 -8.66 -14.87 19.88
CA VAL A 277 -7.52 -15.78 19.71
C VAL A 277 -6.21 -15.00 19.66
N VAL A 278 -5.10 -15.69 19.83
CA VAL A 278 -3.77 -15.21 19.47
C VAL A 278 -3.47 -15.69 18.04
N LEU A 279 -2.95 -14.82 17.19
CA LEU A 279 -2.51 -15.14 15.85
C LEU A 279 -0.98 -15.13 15.78
N ALA A 280 -0.41 -16.15 15.14
CA ALA A 280 1.03 -16.24 14.88
C ALA A 280 1.27 -16.38 13.36
N GLY A 281 2.05 -15.46 12.78
CA GLY A 281 2.41 -15.43 11.38
C GLY A 281 3.77 -16.06 11.11
N SER A 282 3.93 -16.71 9.96
CA SER A 282 5.18 -17.35 9.56
C SER A 282 5.56 -17.07 8.10
N THR A 283 6.86 -17.07 7.82
CA THR A 283 7.40 -16.86 6.46
C THR A 283 7.02 -17.96 5.47
N ASP A 284 6.43 -19.06 5.92
CA ASP A 284 5.81 -20.05 5.03
C ASP A 284 4.43 -19.62 4.49
N GLY A 285 3.96 -18.42 4.89
CA GLY A 285 2.67 -17.83 4.50
C GLY A 285 1.49 -18.32 5.32
N ASN A 286 1.71 -19.06 6.40
CA ASN A 286 0.66 -19.48 7.30
C ASN A 286 0.44 -18.49 8.45
N ILE A 287 -0.81 -18.35 8.85
CA ILE A 287 -1.24 -17.67 10.07
C ILE A 287 -1.96 -18.69 10.93
N TYR A 288 -1.42 -18.97 12.09
CA TYR A 288 -1.91 -19.94 13.06
C TYR A 288 -2.78 -19.24 14.10
N SER A 289 -3.97 -19.79 14.37
CA SER A 289 -4.91 -19.27 15.37
C SER A 289 -4.87 -20.13 16.62
N LEU A 290 -4.53 -19.52 17.75
CA LEU A 290 -4.36 -20.18 19.05
C LEU A 290 -5.42 -19.70 20.04
N LYS A 291 -5.96 -20.60 20.85
CA LYS A 291 -6.96 -20.29 21.89
C LYS A 291 -6.71 -21.11 23.14
N VAL A 292 -7.02 -20.53 24.28
CA VAL A 292 -7.09 -21.27 25.54
C VAL A 292 -8.32 -22.17 25.54
N ASP A 293 -8.11 -23.45 25.75
CA ASP A 293 -9.14 -24.46 25.86
C ASP A 293 -8.84 -25.36 27.07
N GLY A 294 -9.74 -25.40 28.06
CA GLY A 294 -9.51 -26.17 29.29
C GLY A 294 -8.31 -25.72 30.14
N GLY A 295 -7.88 -24.43 30.01
CA GLY A 295 -6.76 -23.86 30.77
C GLY A 295 -5.40 -23.99 30.07
N SER A 296 -5.34 -24.54 28.86
CA SER A 296 -4.12 -24.67 28.07
C SER A 296 -4.30 -24.08 26.68
N TRP A 297 -3.24 -23.52 26.11
CA TRP A 297 -3.22 -23.06 24.71
C TRP A 297 -3.29 -24.23 23.75
N SER A 298 -4.02 -24.06 22.67
CA SER A 298 -4.13 -25.06 21.60
C SER A 298 -4.34 -24.40 20.25
N LEU A 299 -3.85 -25.03 19.18
CA LEU A 299 -4.07 -24.63 17.80
C LEU A 299 -5.54 -24.85 17.42
N LYS A 300 -6.23 -23.80 16.98
CA LYS A 300 -7.66 -23.81 16.61
C LYS A 300 -7.93 -23.40 15.17
N GLY A 301 -6.92 -23.19 14.38
CA GLY A 301 -7.07 -22.87 12.97
C GLY A 301 -5.74 -22.50 12.31
N GLN A 302 -5.79 -22.53 11.00
CA GLN A 302 -4.67 -22.14 10.15
C GLN A 302 -5.22 -21.51 8.88
N THR A 303 -4.70 -20.36 8.50
CA THR A 303 -5.02 -19.69 7.24
C THR A 303 -3.76 -19.55 6.42
N LYS A 304 -3.78 -20.00 5.16
CA LYS A 304 -2.65 -19.90 4.22
C LYS A 304 -2.85 -18.71 3.29
N ILE A 305 -1.82 -17.88 3.14
CA ILE A 305 -1.71 -16.90 2.06
C ILE A 305 -0.70 -17.44 1.05
N PRO A 306 -1.16 -17.97 -0.09
CA PRO A 306 -0.28 -18.62 -1.06
C PRO A 306 0.75 -17.63 -1.63
N PHE A 307 2.00 -18.10 -1.78
CA PHE A 307 3.11 -17.35 -2.39
C PHE A 307 3.52 -16.06 -1.65
N GLU A 308 3.13 -15.93 -0.37
CA GLU A 308 3.48 -14.82 0.49
C GLU A 308 4.25 -15.29 1.71
N GLU A 309 5.17 -14.46 2.20
CA GLU A 309 5.80 -14.56 3.51
C GLU A 309 5.10 -13.57 4.46
N ILE A 310 4.65 -14.03 5.62
CA ILE A 310 4.06 -13.12 6.61
C ILE A 310 5.21 -12.45 7.37
N HIS A 311 5.24 -11.13 7.42
CA HIS A 311 6.26 -10.38 8.15
C HIS A 311 5.72 -9.68 9.39
N SER A 312 4.48 -9.19 9.33
CA SER A 312 3.84 -8.54 10.49
C SER A 312 2.35 -8.78 10.51
N LEU A 313 1.80 -8.77 11.69
CA LEU A 313 0.36 -8.85 11.97
C LEU A 313 -0.03 -7.73 12.93
N ALA A 314 -1.25 -7.25 12.80
CA ALA A 314 -1.90 -6.38 13.77
C ALA A 314 -3.40 -6.67 13.79
N ALA A 315 -4.12 -6.31 14.85
CA ALA A 315 -5.55 -6.54 14.93
C ALA A 315 -6.26 -5.46 15.74
N THR A 316 -7.51 -5.18 15.38
CA THR A 316 -8.45 -4.37 16.14
C THR A 316 -9.88 -4.80 15.83
N GLU A 317 -10.74 -4.90 16.87
CA GLU A 317 -12.19 -5.12 16.76
C GLU A 317 -12.66 -6.15 15.70
N GLY A 318 -11.96 -7.28 15.60
CA GLY A 318 -12.31 -8.36 14.67
C GLY A 318 -11.70 -8.23 13.27
N LEU A 319 -11.03 -7.11 12.97
CA LEU A 319 -10.21 -6.95 11.77
C LEU A 319 -8.76 -7.36 12.06
N VAL A 320 -8.16 -8.02 11.10
CA VAL A 320 -6.75 -8.42 11.12
C VAL A 320 -6.03 -7.77 9.94
N PHE A 321 -4.90 -7.18 10.23
CA PHE A 321 -4.03 -6.52 9.27
C PHE A 321 -2.80 -7.38 9.05
N ILE A 322 -2.40 -7.55 7.80
CA ILE A 322 -1.36 -8.50 7.43
C ILE A 322 -0.36 -7.81 6.51
N GLY A 323 0.88 -7.70 6.96
CA GLY A 323 2.02 -7.25 6.18
C GLY A 323 2.75 -8.46 5.63
N THR A 324 2.93 -8.50 4.30
CA THR A 324 3.54 -9.63 3.61
C THR A 324 4.62 -9.20 2.64
N LYS A 325 5.40 -10.17 2.24
CA LYS A 325 6.33 -10.11 1.12
C LYS A 325 6.02 -11.23 0.15
N GLY A 326 6.03 -10.94 -1.14
CA GLY A 326 5.89 -11.96 -2.16
C GLY A 326 7.06 -12.93 -2.14
N PHE A 327 6.80 -14.24 -2.21
CA PHE A 327 7.82 -15.27 -2.21
C PHE A 327 8.82 -15.08 -3.37
N GLN A 328 10.11 -15.02 -3.06
CA GLN A 328 11.20 -14.74 -4.00
C GLN A 328 11.05 -13.41 -4.77
N SER A 329 10.37 -12.43 -4.20
CA SER A 329 10.24 -11.09 -4.75
C SER A 329 10.59 -10.04 -3.71
N TYR A 330 10.65 -8.77 -4.14
CA TYR A 330 10.79 -7.62 -3.23
C TYR A 330 9.45 -6.91 -2.99
N THR A 331 8.37 -7.43 -3.56
CA THR A 331 7.04 -6.84 -3.49
C THR A 331 6.47 -6.96 -2.09
N GLY A 332 6.27 -5.83 -1.44
CA GLY A 332 5.54 -5.75 -0.18
C GLY A 332 4.04 -5.58 -0.41
N ARG A 333 3.22 -6.18 0.45
CA ARG A 333 1.76 -6.06 0.38
C ARG A 333 1.15 -5.89 1.77
N PHE A 334 0.07 -5.14 1.80
CA PHE A 334 -0.74 -4.94 2.98
C PHE A 334 -2.17 -5.37 2.73
N TYR A 335 -2.66 -6.25 3.58
CA TYR A 335 -4.02 -6.81 3.48
C TYR A 335 -4.81 -6.50 4.74
N THR A 336 -6.13 -6.36 4.56
CA THR A 336 -7.13 -6.47 5.63
C THR A 336 -7.86 -7.78 5.51
N SER A 337 -8.27 -8.36 6.63
CA SER A 337 -9.03 -9.61 6.69
C SER A 337 -9.95 -9.62 7.91
N GLU A 338 -11.02 -10.40 7.88
CA GLU A 338 -11.92 -10.59 9.00
C GLU A 338 -11.62 -11.91 9.70
N LEU A 339 -11.56 -11.89 11.04
CA LEU A 339 -11.46 -13.08 11.85
C LEU A 339 -12.86 -13.69 12.03
N THR A 340 -13.07 -14.88 11.52
CA THR A 340 -14.36 -15.60 11.60
C THR A 340 -14.21 -16.96 12.24
N VAL A 341 -15.32 -17.51 12.73
CA VAL A 341 -15.41 -18.86 13.29
C VAL A 341 -16.23 -19.73 12.35
N ALA A 342 -15.62 -20.77 11.81
CA ALA A 342 -16.28 -21.78 11.00
C ALA A 342 -15.97 -23.17 11.59
N ASP A 343 -17.00 -23.96 11.91
CA ASP A 343 -16.87 -25.32 12.48
C ASP A 343 -15.93 -25.42 13.70
N ASN A 344 -15.99 -24.43 14.60
CA ASN A 344 -15.11 -24.26 15.76
C ASN A 344 -13.63 -23.97 15.43
N LEU A 345 -13.31 -23.69 14.17
CA LEU A 345 -12.01 -23.21 13.73
C LEU A 345 -12.03 -21.68 13.56
N TYR A 346 -10.93 -21.03 13.92
CA TYR A 346 -10.74 -19.60 13.71
C TYR A 346 -9.93 -19.40 12.45
N VAL A 347 -10.54 -18.78 11.44
CA VAL A 347 -9.93 -18.56 10.12
C VAL A 347 -10.09 -17.11 9.68
N LEU A 348 -9.19 -16.66 8.84
CA LEU A 348 -9.23 -15.33 8.23
C LEU A 348 -9.95 -15.39 6.89
N ASN A 349 -11.04 -14.63 6.78
CA ASN A 349 -11.89 -14.53 5.59
C ASN A 349 -11.91 -13.10 5.04
N ASN A 350 -12.55 -12.90 3.89
CA ASN A 350 -12.74 -11.58 3.26
C ASN A 350 -11.44 -10.78 3.11
N ARG A 351 -10.33 -11.47 2.77
CA ARG A 351 -9.03 -10.82 2.60
C ARG A 351 -9.07 -9.84 1.42
N GLN A 352 -8.73 -8.61 1.69
CA GLN A 352 -8.63 -7.54 0.69
C GLN A 352 -7.22 -6.99 0.64
N LEU A 353 -6.66 -6.88 -0.56
CA LEU A 353 -5.40 -6.18 -0.79
C LEU A 353 -5.67 -4.67 -0.76
N VAL A 354 -5.02 -3.97 0.16
CA VAL A 354 -5.16 -2.51 0.33
C VAL A 354 -4.08 -1.75 -0.42
N LYS A 355 -2.82 -2.19 -0.29
CA LYS A 355 -1.67 -1.53 -0.93
C LYS A 355 -0.62 -2.56 -1.34
N GLN A 356 0.06 -2.27 -2.45
CA GLN A 356 1.22 -3.00 -2.92
C GLN A 356 2.35 -2.02 -3.22
N TRP A 357 3.57 -2.39 -2.83
CA TRP A 357 4.81 -1.66 -3.12
C TRP A 357 5.74 -2.54 -3.94
N ASP A 358 6.33 -1.99 -4.99
CA ASP A 358 7.22 -2.72 -5.90
C ASP A 358 8.23 -1.77 -6.57
N ASN A 359 9.27 -1.39 -5.83
CA ASN A 359 10.34 -0.48 -6.29
C ASN A 359 11.74 -1.13 -6.29
N GLY A 360 11.83 -2.46 -6.20
CA GLY A 360 13.09 -3.21 -6.32
C GLY A 360 13.92 -3.33 -5.04
N VAL A 361 13.44 -2.82 -3.89
CA VAL A 361 13.96 -3.10 -2.54
C VAL A 361 12.90 -3.87 -1.74
N ASP A 362 13.28 -4.48 -0.62
CA ASP A 362 12.32 -5.17 0.26
C ASP A 362 11.38 -4.17 0.91
N GLN A 363 10.16 -4.05 0.38
CA GLN A 363 9.13 -3.10 0.78
C GLN A 363 8.05 -3.71 1.68
N SER A 364 8.29 -4.87 2.24
CA SER A 364 7.32 -5.48 3.15
C SER A 364 7.15 -4.67 4.43
N PRO A 365 5.94 -4.51 4.94
CA PRO A 365 5.71 -3.96 6.26
C PRO A 365 6.22 -4.94 7.33
N HIS A 366 7.38 -4.67 7.92
CA HIS A 366 8.00 -5.54 8.94
C HIS A 366 7.47 -5.30 10.35
N SER A 367 6.87 -4.15 10.62
CA SER A 367 6.19 -3.86 11.88
C SER A 367 4.96 -3.02 11.66
N MET A 368 3.99 -3.18 12.55
CA MET A 368 2.75 -2.42 12.57
C MET A 368 2.45 -1.93 13.98
N PHE A 369 1.82 -0.76 14.08
CA PHE A 369 1.30 -0.18 15.30
C PHE A 369 -0.16 0.21 15.09
N VAL A 370 -1.04 -0.14 16.02
CA VAL A 370 -2.48 0.09 15.92
C VAL A 370 -2.92 1.11 16.95
N THR A 371 -3.65 2.11 16.50
CA THR A 371 -4.44 3.02 17.33
C THR A 371 -5.92 2.69 17.18
N ARG A 372 -6.78 3.49 17.81
CA ARG A 372 -8.24 3.29 17.75
C ARG A 372 -8.79 3.39 16.32
N ASP A 373 -8.25 4.29 15.51
CA ASP A 373 -8.77 4.66 14.18
C ASP A 373 -7.80 4.41 13.03
N SER A 374 -6.59 3.95 13.32
CA SER A 374 -5.54 3.84 12.32
C SER A 374 -4.60 2.66 12.56
N VAL A 375 -4.05 2.15 11.48
CA VAL A 375 -2.93 1.21 11.48
C VAL A 375 -1.74 1.86 10.82
N TYR A 376 -0.63 1.92 11.53
CA TYR A 376 0.63 2.47 11.06
C TYR A 376 1.59 1.35 10.70
N MET A 377 2.34 1.54 9.62
CA MET A 377 3.32 0.57 9.15
C MET A 377 4.54 1.26 8.57
N ALA A 378 5.72 0.81 8.91
CA ALA A 378 6.95 1.33 8.33
C ALA A 378 7.36 0.50 7.12
N VAL A 379 7.54 1.16 5.98
CA VAL A 379 7.86 0.54 4.68
C VAL A 379 9.14 1.18 4.13
N HIS A 380 10.11 0.34 3.79
CA HIS A 380 11.34 0.75 3.13
C HIS A 380 11.08 0.96 1.64
N GLU A 381 10.95 2.22 1.19
CA GLU A 381 10.53 2.53 -0.18
C GLU A 381 11.69 2.63 -1.18
N SER A 382 12.87 2.97 -0.70
CA SER A 382 14.09 3.05 -1.53
C SER A 382 15.33 2.87 -0.66
N ALA A 383 16.50 2.79 -1.28
CA ALA A 383 17.78 2.70 -0.56
C ALA A 383 18.00 3.82 0.47
N THR A 384 17.31 4.94 0.35
CA THR A 384 17.49 6.14 1.18
C THR A 384 16.23 6.59 1.92
N GLU A 385 15.13 5.87 1.78
CA GLU A 385 13.84 6.28 2.36
C GLU A 385 13.11 5.08 3.00
N THR A 386 12.70 5.26 4.25
CA THR A 386 11.80 4.35 4.97
C THR A 386 10.68 5.20 5.55
N ASN A 387 9.46 5.05 5.04
CA ASN A 387 8.36 5.94 5.39
C ASN A 387 7.35 5.23 6.28
N LEU A 388 6.72 6.00 7.19
CA LEU A 388 5.58 5.53 7.96
C LEU A 388 4.33 5.73 7.11
N TRP A 389 3.58 4.64 6.90
CA TRP A 389 2.29 4.64 6.24
C TRP A 389 1.18 4.53 7.26
N ARG A 390 0.09 5.24 7.02
CA ARG A 390 -1.12 5.20 7.82
C ARG A 390 -2.27 4.65 7.00
N TYR A 391 -2.92 3.61 7.50
CA TYR A 391 -4.21 3.14 7.02
C TYR A 391 -5.30 3.63 7.96
N TYR A 392 -6.18 4.49 7.49
CA TYR A 392 -7.23 5.12 8.27
C TYR A 392 -8.53 4.33 8.17
N LEU A 393 -8.96 3.74 9.28
CA LEU A 393 -10.08 2.79 9.33
C LEU A 393 -11.42 3.38 8.87
N PRO A 394 -11.80 4.63 9.24
CA PRO A 394 -13.10 5.18 8.88
C PRO A 394 -13.34 5.30 7.37
N THR A 395 -12.31 5.64 6.59
CA THR A 395 -12.43 5.80 5.13
C THR A 395 -11.80 4.65 4.34
N ALA A 396 -11.10 3.74 5.02
CA ALA A 396 -10.26 2.71 4.41
C ALA A 396 -9.19 3.29 3.46
N GLY A 397 -8.75 4.51 3.74
CA GLY A 397 -7.71 5.22 3.00
C GLY A 397 -6.32 4.88 3.51
N ILE A 398 -5.32 4.93 2.63
CA ILE A 398 -3.92 4.71 2.98
C ILE A 398 -3.04 5.78 2.37
N ALA A 399 -2.12 6.35 3.18
CA ALA A 399 -1.15 7.34 2.71
C ALA A 399 0.08 7.35 3.61
N ARG A 400 1.13 8.04 3.15
CA ARG A 400 2.31 8.33 3.98
C ARG A 400 1.95 9.27 5.11
N ASP A 401 2.46 9.00 6.31
CA ASP A 401 2.22 9.76 7.54
C ASP A 401 3.50 10.44 8.07
N LEU A 402 4.67 9.83 7.88
CA LEU A 402 5.98 10.42 8.18
C LEU A 402 6.98 10.04 7.10
N LEU A 403 7.91 10.96 6.81
CA LEU A 403 9.00 10.75 5.88
C LEU A 403 10.31 10.59 6.65
N ILE A 404 11.04 9.52 6.37
CA ILE A 404 12.33 9.22 6.98
C ILE A 404 13.37 9.07 5.87
N THR A 405 14.23 10.07 5.74
CA THR A 405 15.37 10.02 4.82
C THR A 405 16.62 9.60 5.60
N HIS A 406 17.39 8.67 5.05
CA HIS A 406 18.57 8.10 5.72
C HIS A 406 19.72 7.83 4.75
N ALA A 407 20.88 7.46 5.27
CA ALA A 407 22.00 7.01 4.46
C ALA A 407 21.63 5.78 3.63
N SER A 408 22.22 5.64 2.44
CA SER A 408 21.89 4.54 1.51
C SER A 408 22.13 3.18 2.14
N ASN A 409 21.05 2.40 2.25
CA ASN A 409 21.05 1.02 2.75
C ASN A 409 19.91 0.21 2.10
N ASN A 410 20.27 -0.70 1.19
CA ASN A 410 19.28 -1.53 0.47
C ASN A 410 18.64 -2.63 1.34
N THR A 411 19.17 -2.89 2.52
CA THR A 411 18.67 -3.91 3.45
C THR A 411 17.93 -3.31 4.66
N ALA A 412 17.77 -1.99 4.69
CA ALA A 412 17.03 -1.32 5.75
C ALA A 412 15.57 -1.81 5.81
N LYS A 413 15.00 -1.83 7.01
CA LYS A 413 13.61 -2.23 7.25
C LYS A 413 13.05 -1.38 8.40
N GLY A 414 11.81 -0.98 8.28
CA GLY A 414 11.10 -0.39 9.42
C GLY A 414 10.65 -1.49 10.37
N ILE A 415 11.36 -1.70 11.47
CA ILE A 415 11.19 -2.85 12.35
C ILE A 415 10.61 -2.54 13.72
N GLY A 416 10.51 -1.28 14.09
CA GLY A 416 9.94 -0.86 15.36
C GLY A 416 9.14 0.42 15.17
N ILE A 417 7.89 0.40 15.61
CA ILE A 417 7.01 1.56 15.62
C ILE A 417 6.34 1.60 16.99
N THR A 418 6.41 2.73 17.65
CA THR A 418 5.63 2.98 18.87
C THR A 418 5.28 4.45 18.98
N GLN A 419 4.28 4.74 19.79
CA GLN A 419 3.84 6.10 20.07
C GLN A 419 4.18 6.44 21.53
N VAL A 420 4.73 7.63 21.76
CA VAL A 420 5.15 8.11 23.08
C VAL A 420 4.47 9.44 23.39
N GLY A 421 4.27 9.70 24.67
CA GLY A 421 3.53 10.88 25.13
C GLY A 421 2.03 10.63 25.25
N THR A 422 1.36 11.39 26.12
CA THR A 422 -0.07 11.25 26.41
C THR A 422 -0.90 12.41 25.88
N GLU A 423 -0.38 13.64 25.95
CA GLU A 423 -1.10 14.84 25.49
C GLU A 423 -0.83 15.15 24.01
N THR A 424 0.41 14.91 23.56
CA THR A 424 0.82 15.05 22.16
C THR A 424 1.61 13.82 21.78
N PRO A 425 0.94 12.73 21.37
CA PRO A 425 1.64 11.51 21.06
C PRO A 425 2.51 11.69 19.81
N LEU A 426 3.77 11.26 19.93
CA LEU A 426 4.77 11.31 18.86
C LEU A 426 5.24 9.90 18.52
N PHE A 427 5.55 9.65 17.27
CA PHE A 427 6.08 8.36 16.82
C PHE A 427 7.59 8.26 17.04
N VAL A 428 8.00 7.05 17.46
CA VAL A 428 9.39 6.60 17.44
C VAL A 428 9.48 5.42 16.50
N ILE A 429 10.32 5.52 15.48
CA ILE A 429 10.49 4.51 14.43
C ILE A 429 11.95 4.04 14.41
N VAL A 430 12.14 2.74 14.36
CA VAL A 430 13.45 2.11 14.22
C VAL A 430 13.63 1.61 12.79
N VAL A 431 14.68 2.08 12.14
CA VAL A 431 15.09 1.63 10.80
C VAL A 431 16.35 0.77 10.96
N SER A 432 16.22 -0.53 10.69
CA SER A 432 17.28 -1.52 10.90
C SER A 432 18.55 -1.19 10.12
N GLY A 433 19.71 -1.36 10.75
CA GLY A 433 21.01 -1.07 10.15
C GLY A 433 21.23 0.41 9.80
N VAL A 434 20.38 1.31 10.32
CA VAL A 434 20.46 2.77 10.08
C VAL A 434 20.40 3.54 11.39
N GLY A 435 19.25 3.56 12.07
CA GLY A 435 19.12 4.36 13.27
C GLY A 435 17.68 4.49 13.78
N ILE A 436 17.51 5.38 14.75
CA ILE A 436 16.23 5.69 15.37
C ILE A 436 15.79 7.07 14.91
N TYR A 437 14.52 7.18 14.58
CA TYR A 437 13.87 8.41 14.17
C TYR A 437 12.70 8.72 15.09
N ARG A 438 12.54 9.97 15.42
CA ARG A 438 11.44 10.45 16.23
C ARG A 438 10.71 11.58 15.53
N GLU A 439 9.40 11.53 15.56
CA GLU A 439 8.54 12.61 15.09
C GLU A 439 8.78 13.89 15.91
N THR A 440 8.74 15.04 15.24
CA THR A 440 8.88 16.36 15.86
C THR A 440 7.53 17.10 15.89
N THR A 441 7.49 18.23 16.55
CA THR A 441 6.34 19.13 16.51
C THR A 441 6.32 20.03 15.27
N ASN A 442 7.45 20.13 14.56
CA ASN A 442 7.60 20.93 13.34
C ASN A 442 7.03 20.21 12.12
N TYR A 443 6.75 20.96 11.08
CA TYR A 443 6.32 20.44 9.79
C TYR A 443 7.51 20.31 8.83
N VAL A 444 7.40 19.41 7.85
CA VAL A 444 8.33 19.36 6.72
C VAL A 444 8.26 20.65 5.90
N ASP A 445 9.34 21.00 5.20
CA ASP A 445 9.45 22.25 4.43
C ASP A 445 8.41 22.35 3.33
N ASP A 446 8.16 21.25 2.64
CA ASP A 446 7.22 21.17 1.52
C ASP A 446 6.58 19.78 1.38
N GLY A 447 5.51 19.73 0.62
CA GLY A 447 4.85 18.50 0.28
C GLY A 447 3.98 18.67 -0.96
N TYR A 448 3.58 17.54 -1.54
CA TYR A 448 2.69 17.54 -2.69
C TYR A 448 1.67 16.41 -2.65
N ILE A 449 0.57 16.60 -3.37
CA ILE A 449 -0.41 15.59 -3.71
C ILE A 449 -0.68 15.65 -5.22
N ILE A 450 -0.63 14.50 -5.88
CA ILE A 450 -0.93 14.33 -7.30
C ILE A 450 -2.23 13.56 -7.42
N THR A 451 -3.22 14.15 -8.05
CA THR A 451 -4.53 13.54 -8.21
C THR A 451 -4.51 12.44 -9.27
N ALA A 452 -5.53 11.61 -9.28
CA ALA A 452 -5.80 10.73 -10.39
C ALA A 452 -6.12 11.53 -11.67
N LEU A 453 -6.01 10.87 -12.83
CA LEU A 453 -6.40 11.44 -14.12
C LEU A 453 -7.91 11.71 -14.13
N ALA A 454 -8.29 12.93 -14.45
CA ALA A 454 -9.68 13.31 -14.69
C ALA A 454 -9.94 13.40 -16.20
N ASP A 455 -10.95 12.69 -16.68
CA ASP A 455 -11.35 12.66 -18.08
C ASP A 455 -12.88 12.70 -18.27
N PHE A 456 -13.63 12.82 -17.17
CA PHE A 456 -15.09 12.84 -17.14
C PHE A 456 -15.73 11.66 -17.87
N TYR A 457 -15.06 10.49 -17.85
CA TYR A 457 -15.49 9.28 -18.52
C TYR A 457 -15.71 9.44 -20.04
N THR A 458 -14.92 10.32 -20.68
CA THR A 458 -14.92 10.51 -22.13
C THR A 458 -13.50 10.57 -22.65
N SER A 459 -13.18 9.91 -23.79
CA SER A 459 -11.87 10.01 -24.44
C SER A 459 -11.76 11.23 -25.35
N GLU A 460 -12.80 12.04 -25.42
CA GLU A 460 -12.78 13.27 -26.18
C GLU A 460 -11.73 14.25 -25.68
N LYS A 461 -11.15 14.98 -26.61
CA LYS A 461 -10.33 16.12 -26.22
C LYS A 461 -11.20 17.14 -25.50
N LYS A 462 -10.66 17.68 -24.43
CA LYS A 462 -11.26 18.74 -23.63
C LYS A 462 -10.41 19.98 -23.72
N GLN A 463 -11.07 21.12 -23.67
CA GLN A 463 -10.42 22.42 -23.50
C GLN A 463 -10.54 22.81 -22.03
N TRP A 464 -9.40 22.94 -21.36
CA TRP A 464 -9.34 23.31 -19.94
C TRP A 464 -9.19 24.82 -19.83
N VAL A 465 -10.04 25.48 -19.04
CA VAL A 465 -10.20 26.96 -19.11
C VAL A 465 -10.14 27.68 -17.78
N GLY A 466 -10.19 26.98 -16.68
CA GLY A 466 -10.13 27.62 -15.35
C GLY A 466 -9.64 26.68 -14.27
N ALA A 467 -8.94 27.23 -13.29
CA ALA A 467 -8.46 26.53 -12.11
C ALA A 467 -8.66 27.37 -10.86
N LYS A 468 -9.04 26.74 -9.75
CA LYS A 468 -9.28 27.40 -8.47
C LYS A 468 -8.72 26.59 -7.32
N LEU A 469 -8.14 27.26 -6.32
CA LEU A 469 -7.80 26.73 -5.02
C LEU A 469 -8.67 27.37 -3.94
N SER A 470 -9.04 26.58 -2.93
CA SER A 470 -9.65 27.06 -1.71
C SER A 470 -8.77 26.65 -0.53
N THR A 471 -8.34 27.63 0.26
CA THR A 471 -7.46 27.44 1.42
C THR A 471 -7.99 28.18 2.63
N GLU A 472 -7.61 27.75 3.83
CA GLU A 472 -7.67 28.64 4.98
C GLU A 472 -6.68 29.81 4.79
N SER A 473 -6.81 30.85 5.64
CA SER A 473 -5.87 31.97 5.62
C SER A 473 -4.43 31.45 5.83
N ILE A 474 -3.59 31.58 4.80
CA ILE A 474 -2.20 31.11 4.84
C ILE A 474 -1.41 32.06 5.75
N GLN A 475 -0.90 31.53 6.86
CA GLN A 475 -0.07 32.28 7.81
C GLN A 475 1.40 32.25 7.41
N SER A 476 1.88 31.11 6.91
CA SER A 476 3.27 30.89 6.50
C SER A 476 3.30 30.03 5.23
N GLY A 477 4.16 30.40 4.29
CA GLY A 477 4.41 29.63 3.08
C GLY A 477 3.44 29.88 1.93
N ALA A 478 3.15 28.83 1.15
CA ALA A 478 2.35 28.93 -0.07
C ALA A 478 1.59 27.62 -0.37
N VAL A 479 0.51 27.77 -1.15
CA VAL A 479 -0.20 26.66 -1.80
C VAL A 479 -0.24 26.92 -3.30
N LYS A 480 0.18 25.95 -4.11
CA LYS A 480 0.19 26.09 -5.57
C LYS A 480 -0.57 24.93 -6.23
N LEU A 481 -1.24 25.24 -7.32
CA LEU A 481 -1.88 24.26 -8.18
C LEU A 481 -1.15 24.21 -9.53
N PHE A 482 -0.67 23.04 -9.87
CA PHE A 482 -0.12 22.72 -11.18
C PHE A 482 -1.04 21.75 -11.90
N THR A 483 -1.04 21.81 -13.23
CA THR A 483 -1.78 20.87 -14.06
C THR A 483 -0.88 20.23 -15.10
N SER A 484 -1.26 19.03 -15.55
CA SER A 484 -0.63 18.36 -16.67
C SER A 484 -1.67 17.59 -17.49
N THR A 485 -1.50 17.63 -18.81
CA THR A 485 -2.30 16.84 -19.77
C THR A 485 -1.52 15.65 -20.33
N PHE A 486 -0.31 15.41 -19.86
CA PHE A 486 0.52 14.28 -20.27
C PHE A 486 0.09 12.99 -19.57
N THR A 487 0.24 11.87 -20.29
CA THR A 487 -0.17 10.53 -19.84
C THR A 487 0.97 9.63 -19.42
N LYS A 488 2.21 10.08 -19.56
CA LYS A 488 3.37 9.35 -19.05
C LYS A 488 3.37 9.35 -17.54
N ASP A 489 4.16 8.45 -16.95
CA ASP A 489 4.37 8.33 -15.53
C ASP A 489 4.67 9.72 -14.92
N LEU A 490 3.62 10.37 -14.44
CA LEU A 490 3.72 11.67 -13.80
C LEU A 490 4.31 11.42 -12.42
N ASN A 491 5.54 11.80 -12.24
CA ASN A 491 6.19 11.87 -10.95
C ASN A 491 6.54 13.31 -10.62
N ASP A 492 6.85 13.59 -9.38
CA ASP A 492 7.19 14.94 -8.94
C ASP A 492 8.41 15.51 -9.66
N SER A 493 9.36 14.65 -10.04
CA SER A 493 10.61 15.05 -10.70
C SER A 493 10.47 15.50 -12.16
N ASP A 494 9.30 15.28 -12.79
CA ASP A 494 9.09 15.62 -14.20
C ASP A 494 8.64 17.09 -14.36
N ALA A 495 9.52 18.02 -13.99
CA ALA A 495 9.24 19.46 -13.96
C ALA A 495 8.80 20.05 -15.32
N THR A 496 9.12 19.37 -16.42
CA THR A 496 8.78 19.85 -17.79
C THR A 496 7.33 19.57 -18.16
N THR A 497 6.60 18.80 -17.39
CA THR A 497 5.21 18.39 -17.67
C THR A 497 4.17 19.11 -16.83
N TRP A 498 4.62 19.85 -15.79
CA TRP A 498 3.75 20.57 -14.86
C TRP A 498 3.70 22.06 -15.17
N GLU A 499 2.50 22.60 -15.34
CA GLU A 499 2.26 24.03 -15.55
C GLU A 499 1.58 24.61 -14.31
N GLU A 500 2.18 25.67 -13.71
CA GLU A 500 1.62 26.38 -12.57
C GLU A 500 0.39 27.18 -13.01
N GLN A 501 -0.76 26.94 -12.39
CA GLN A 501 -2.02 27.58 -12.71
C GLN A 501 -2.47 28.57 -11.63
N VAL A 502 -2.25 28.24 -10.36
CA VAL A 502 -2.64 29.08 -9.22
C VAL A 502 -1.51 29.09 -8.19
N HIS A 503 -1.24 30.27 -7.62
CA HIS A 503 -0.25 30.46 -6.59
C HIS A 503 -0.83 31.37 -5.48
N LEU A 504 -1.07 30.79 -4.31
CA LEU A 504 -1.55 31.51 -3.13
C LEU A 504 -0.42 31.60 -2.09
N THR A 505 -0.26 32.80 -1.51
CA THR A 505 0.71 33.07 -0.45
C THR A 505 0.03 33.65 0.78
N SER A 506 0.77 33.95 1.84
CA SER A 506 0.24 34.51 3.08
C SER A 506 -0.64 35.74 2.85
N GLY A 507 -1.78 35.77 3.52
CA GLY A 507 -2.76 36.86 3.45
C GLY A 507 -3.79 36.76 2.33
N VAL A 508 -3.66 35.78 1.42
CA VAL A 508 -4.59 35.56 0.30
C VAL A 508 -5.38 34.28 0.57
N GLY A 509 -6.69 34.37 0.59
CA GLY A 509 -7.57 33.21 0.66
C GLY A 509 -8.31 33.04 -0.66
N GLY A 510 -8.14 31.89 -1.31
CA GLY A 510 -8.85 31.41 -2.50
C GLY A 510 -8.79 32.32 -3.74
N ASP A 511 -8.16 31.88 -4.80
CA ASP A 511 -8.11 32.60 -6.07
C ASP A 511 -8.54 31.71 -7.23
N GLU A 512 -9.21 32.29 -8.22
CA GLU A 512 -9.58 31.64 -9.47
C GLU A 512 -8.78 32.29 -10.60
N GLN A 513 -8.01 31.48 -11.32
CA GLN A 513 -7.27 31.92 -12.49
C GLN A 513 -7.81 31.26 -13.76
N VAL A 514 -7.86 32.04 -14.82
CA VAL A 514 -8.15 31.51 -16.15
C VAL A 514 -6.89 30.81 -16.64
N MET A 515 -6.98 29.51 -16.87
CA MET A 515 -5.89 28.73 -17.45
C MET A 515 -5.61 29.20 -18.87
N GLU A 516 -4.35 29.13 -19.30
CA GLU A 516 -4.07 29.12 -20.73
C GLU A 516 -4.82 27.92 -21.35
N LEU A 517 -5.37 28.14 -22.57
CA LEU A 517 -6.21 27.15 -23.24
C LEU A 517 -5.42 25.87 -23.54
N VAL A 518 -5.45 24.92 -22.58
CA VAL A 518 -4.79 23.63 -22.72
C VAL A 518 -5.75 22.60 -23.24
N ASN A 519 -5.43 22.00 -24.38
CA ASN A 519 -6.22 20.92 -24.96
C ASN A 519 -5.64 19.56 -24.55
N GLY A 520 -6.44 18.74 -23.88
CA GLY A 520 -6.05 17.41 -23.48
C GLY A 520 -7.25 16.48 -23.34
N ARG A 521 -7.06 15.19 -23.46
CA ARG A 521 -8.12 14.20 -23.20
C ARG A 521 -8.41 14.10 -21.70
N TRP A 522 -7.38 14.22 -20.91
CA TRP A 522 -7.38 14.15 -19.45
C TRP A 522 -6.58 15.30 -18.86
N ILE A 523 -6.77 15.51 -17.60
CA ILE A 523 -5.99 16.44 -16.79
C ILE A 523 -5.67 15.79 -15.46
N THR A 524 -4.48 16.07 -14.94
CA THR A 524 -4.05 15.72 -13.60
C THR A 524 -3.68 17.01 -12.88
N ALA A 525 -4.03 17.11 -11.62
CA ALA A 525 -3.62 18.21 -10.75
C ALA A 525 -2.50 17.74 -9.82
N LYS A 526 -1.51 18.60 -9.63
CA LYS A 526 -0.52 18.52 -8.56
C LYS A 526 -0.68 19.74 -7.68
N ILE A 527 -0.96 19.53 -6.41
CA ILE A 527 -1.04 20.61 -5.42
C ILE A 527 0.19 20.52 -4.53
N THR A 528 0.90 21.62 -4.37
CA THR A 528 2.05 21.69 -3.48
C THR A 528 1.74 22.64 -2.32
N LEU A 529 2.14 22.25 -1.13
CA LEU A 529 2.14 23.05 0.07
C LEU A 529 3.58 23.30 0.49
N SER A 530 3.91 24.47 0.97
CA SER A 530 5.22 24.77 1.55
C SER A 530 5.08 25.71 2.74
N THR A 531 5.99 25.59 3.69
CA THR A 531 6.09 26.51 4.84
C THR A 531 7.44 27.22 4.82
N VAL A 532 7.56 28.33 5.52
CA VAL A 532 8.81 29.11 5.65
C VAL A 532 9.42 28.94 7.03
N ASP A 533 8.62 28.68 8.04
CA ASP A 533 9.01 28.64 9.44
C ASP A 533 8.92 27.24 10.08
N ASN A 534 8.38 26.27 9.37
CA ASN A 534 8.15 24.89 9.79
C ASN A 534 7.27 24.73 11.06
N VAL A 535 6.76 25.85 11.60
CA VAL A 535 5.91 25.88 12.79
C VAL A 535 4.43 25.82 12.39
N GLN A 536 4.10 26.43 11.26
CA GLN A 536 2.75 26.48 10.74
C GLN A 536 2.66 25.88 9.34
N SER A 537 1.63 25.09 9.10
CA SER A 537 1.33 24.51 7.79
C SER A 537 0.17 25.27 7.13
N PRO A 538 0.27 25.60 5.84
CA PRO A 538 -0.91 25.99 5.08
C PRO A 538 -1.91 24.83 5.02
N LYS A 539 -3.22 25.16 4.92
CA LYS A 539 -4.28 24.18 4.82
C LYS A 539 -5.05 24.33 3.51
N LEU A 540 -5.08 23.27 2.72
CA LEU A 540 -5.90 23.17 1.52
C LEU A 540 -7.27 22.59 1.89
N LEU A 541 -8.34 23.28 1.46
CA LEU A 541 -9.72 22.83 1.64
C LEU A 541 -10.29 22.18 0.38
N ALA A 542 -9.97 22.74 -0.80
CA ALA A 542 -10.49 22.25 -2.07
C ALA A 542 -9.67 22.76 -3.26
N PHE A 543 -9.81 22.08 -4.39
CA PHE A 543 -9.46 22.64 -5.71
C PHE A 543 -10.55 22.32 -6.73
N ALA A 544 -10.58 23.09 -7.80
CA ALA A 544 -11.46 22.85 -8.94
C ALA A 544 -10.76 23.21 -10.26
N ILE A 545 -11.01 22.41 -11.30
CA ILE A 545 -10.56 22.67 -12.67
C ILE A 545 -11.77 22.53 -13.58
N ARG A 546 -11.97 23.50 -14.46
CA ARG A 546 -13.09 23.55 -15.40
C ARG A 546 -12.63 23.22 -16.83
N GLY A 547 -13.39 22.40 -17.55
CA GLY A 547 -13.10 22.02 -18.93
C GLY A 547 -14.35 21.80 -19.76
N PHE A 548 -14.21 21.90 -21.08
CA PHE A 548 -15.27 21.66 -22.08
C PHE A 548 -14.91 20.51 -22.99
N GLN A 549 -15.85 19.65 -23.27
CA GLN A 549 -15.70 18.49 -24.14
C GLN A 549 -15.85 18.85 -25.62
N LEU A 550 -15.05 18.25 -26.50
CA LEU A 550 -15.02 18.57 -27.94
C LEU A 550 -15.63 17.52 -28.88
N VAL A 551 -15.53 16.22 -28.61
CA VAL A 551 -16.06 15.10 -29.47
C VAL A 551 -16.38 13.80 -28.67
N ASN A 552 -17.20 12.85 -29.15
CA ASN A 552 -17.68 11.64 -28.41
C ASN A 552 -16.79 10.36 -28.45
N ASP A 553 -16.73 9.64 -27.37
CA ASP A 553 -15.87 8.47 -27.09
C ASP A 553 -16.57 7.13 -26.98
N LEU A 554 -15.83 6.05 -27.22
CA LEU A 554 -16.29 4.67 -27.04
C LEU A 554 -15.69 4.05 -25.75
N ILE A 555 -16.52 3.31 -25.02
CA ILE A 555 -16.11 2.45 -23.92
C ILE A 555 -16.17 1.01 -24.40
N VAL A 556 -15.09 0.26 -24.24
CA VAL A 556 -15.01 -1.17 -24.55
C VAL A 556 -14.74 -1.92 -23.25
N GLU A 557 -15.64 -2.79 -22.85
CA GLU A 557 -15.44 -3.70 -21.73
C GLU A 557 -15.13 -5.10 -22.26
N MET A 558 -14.01 -5.66 -21.83
CA MET A 558 -13.49 -6.93 -22.33
C MET A 558 -13.26 -7.90 -21.17
N PRO A 559 -13.85 -9.08 -21.17
CA PRO A 559 -13.53 -10.15 -20.23
C PRO A 559 -12.27 -10.91 -20.70
N VAL A 560 -11.10 -10.49 -20.28
CA VAL A 560 -9.81 -11.07 -20.70
C VAL A 560 -9.47 -12.31 -19.90
N ASN A 561 -9.15 -13.41 -20.57
CA ASN A 561 -8.72 -14.66 -19.93
C ASN A 561 -7.27 -14.52 -19.41
N VAL A 562 -7.10 -14.67 -18.11
CA VAL A 562 -5.82 -14.62 -17.40
C VAL A 562 -5.51 -15.97 -16.73
N SER A 563 -5.98 -17.08 -17.30
CA SER A 563 -5.70 -18.42 -16.80
C SER A 563 -4.37 -18.96 -17.34
N ASP A 564 -3.74 -19.81 -16.58
CA ASP A 564 -2.58 -20.58 -17.03
C ASP A 564 -2.92 -21.66 -18.06
N GLN A 565 -4.20 -22.00 -18.19
CA GLN A 565 -4.70 -22.97 -19.18
C GLN A 565 -5.10 -22.26 -20.48
N ILE A 566 -4.39 -22.54 -21.55
CA ILE A 566 -4.78 -22.13 -22.89
C ILE A 566 -5.48 -23.31 -23.55
N GLU A 567 -6.81 -23.28 -23.66
CA GLU A 567 -7.54 -24.19 -24.53
C GLU A 567 -7.21 -23.85 -25.99
N ARG A 568 -6.52 -24.74 -26.67
CA ARG A 568 -6.35 -24.67 -28.13
C ARG A 568 -7.49 -25.45 -28.77
N PRO A 569 -8.29 -24.83 -29.65
CA PRO A 569 -9.20 -25.59 -30.50
C PRO A 569 -8.36 -26.61 -31.26
N PHE A 570 -8.69 -27.90 -31.18
CA PHE A 570 -8.06 -29.04 -31.87
C PHE A 570 -6.77 -29.63 -31.27
N ARG A 571 -6.25 -29.20 -30.09
CA ARG A 571 -5.13 -29.88 -29.40
C ARG A 571 -5.36 -29.90 -27.90
N LYS A 572 -4.75 -30.90 -27.21
CA LYS A 572 -4.76 -30.95 -25.73
C LYS A 572 -4.37 -29.59 -25.17
N ALA A 573 -5.15 -29.11 -24.20
CA ALA A 573 -4.82 -27.91 -23.46
C ALA A 573 -3.39 -27.97 -22.95
N MET A 574 -2.59 -26.95 -23.24
CA MET A 574 -1.23 -26.84 -22.76
C MET A 574 -1.23 -25.82 -21.63
N THR A 575 -0.92 -26.26 -20.42
CA THR A 575 -0.77 -25.36 -19.28
C THR A 575 0.61 -24.74 -19.32
N ILE A 576 0.70 -23.43 -19.44
CA ILE A 576 1.94 -22.66 -19.25
C ILE A 576 1.82 -21.98 -17.91
N ARG A 577 2.54 -22.48 -16.90
CA ARG A 577 2.51 -21.92 -15.55
C ARG A 577 3.01 -20.48 -15.54
N GLY A 578 2.28 -19.61 -14.84
CA GLY A 578 2.60 -18.20 -14.67
C GLY A 578 2.26 -17.31 -15.86
N GLN A 579 1.71 -17.83 -16.95
CA GLN A 579 1.34 -17.01 -18.10
C GLN A 579 0.14 -16.11 -17.78
N GLY A 580 -0.84 -16.61 -17.03
CA GLY A 580 -1.99 -15.85 -16.60
C GLY A 580 -1.60 -14.64 -15.77
N GLU A 581 -0.71 -14.84 -14.82
CA GLU A 581 -0.16 -13.75 -13.99
C GLU A 581 0.60 -12.73 -14.84
N LEU A 582 1.43 -13.16 -15.78
CA LEU A 582 2.17 -12.25 -16.67
C LEU A 582 1.23 -11.39 -17.54
N ILE A 583 0.14 -11.98 -18.07
CA ILE A 583 -0.87 -11.23 -18.83
C ILE A 583 -1.55 -10.21 -17.92
N TYR A 584 -1.97 -10.62 -16.72
CA TYR A 584 -2.59 -9.74 -15.74
C TYR A 584 -1.69 -8.56 -15.38
N GLN A 585 -0.43 -8.82 -15.04
CA GLN A 585 0.56 -7.78 -14.72
C GLN A 585 0.83 -6.86 -15.92
N ALA A 586 0.89 -7.39 -17.13
CA ALA A 586 1.04 -6.58 -18.32
C ALA A 586 -0.14 -5.64 -18.54
N LEU A 587 -1.37 -6.10 -18.30
CA LEU A 587 -2.59 -5.28 -18.37
C LEU A 587 -2.58 -4.19 -17.29
N ARG A 588 -2.26 -4.56 -16.05
CA ARG A 588 -2.14 -3.62 -14.92
C ARG A 588 -1.09 -2.55 -15.19
N ASN A 589 0.06 -2.93 -15.74
CA ASN A 589 1.12 -1.98 -16.11
C ASN A 589 0.74 -1.02 -17.25
N LYS A 590 -0.27 -1.37 -18.03
CA LYS A 590 -0.82 -0.52 -19.10
C LYS A 590 -2.04 0.31 -18.64
N GLU A 591 -2.55 0.07 -17.44
CA GLU A 591 -3.66 0.84 -16.87
C GLU A 591 -3.28 2.33 -16.74
N GLY A 592 -4.15 3.21 -17.18
CA GLY A 592 -3.92 4.65 -17.25
C GLY A 592 -2.97 5.12 -18.36
N LYS A 593 -2.39 4.22 -19.15
CA LYS A 593 -1.50 4.58 -20.28
C LYS A 593 -2.27 4.68 -21.58
N ASN A 594 -1.75 5.48 -22.52
CA ASN A 594 -2.20 5.45 -23.89
C ASN A 594 -1.80 4.16 -24.56
N VAL A 595 -2.77 3.44 -25.09
CA VAL A 595 -2.57 2.17 -25.79
C VAL A 595 -3.40 2.13 -27.07
N GLU A 596 -2.96 1.32 -28.02
CA GLU A 596 -3.74 0.97 -29.19
C GLU A 596 -4.42 -0.38 -28.95
N LEU A 597 -5.74 -0.42 -29.16
CA LEU A 597 -6.55 -1.63 -29.08
C LEU A 597 -7.07 -1.99 -30.47
N GLU A 598 -6.56 -3.05 -31.05
CA GLU A 598 -7.09 -3.65 -32.26
C GLU A 598 -8.05 -4.78 -31.90
N LEU A 599 -9.33 -4.59 -32.18
CA LEU A 599 -10.36 -5.63 -32.06
C LEU A 599 -10.43 -6.40 -33.36
N TYR A 600 -10.35 -7.71 -33.29
CA TYR A 600 -10.43 -8.55 -34.48
C TYR A 600 -11.86 -8.87 -34.91
N ARG A 601 -12.83 -8.68 -33.97
CA ARG A 601 -14.26 -8.83 -34.24
C ARG A 601 -15.07 -7.88 -33.35
N PRO A 602 -15.65 -6.78 -33.85
CA PRO A 602 -15.51 -6.26 -35.23
C PRO A 602 -14.08 -5.77 -35.47
N ASP A 603 -13.63 -5.80 -36.73
CA ASP A 603 -12.30 -5.31 -37.13
C ASP A 603 -12.26 -3.77 -36.92
N THR A 604 -11.68 -3.35 -35.79
CA THR A 604 -11.73 -1.95 -35.36
C THR A 604 -10.45 -1.64 -34.58
N LEU A 605 -9.76 -0.59 -35.01
CA LEU A 605 -8.62 -0.03 -34.29
C LEU A 605 -9.09 1.15 -33.44
N LEU A 606 -8.80 1.10 -32.18
CA LEU A 606 -9.10 2.16 -31.21
C LEU A 606 -7.79 2.66 -30.59
N ARG A 607 -7.70 3.94 -30.32
CA ARG A 607 -6.62 4.55 -29.57
C ARG A 607 -7.20 5.23 -28.34
N GLY A 608 -6.68 4.88 -27.16
CA GLY A 608 -7.21 5.37 -25.90
C GLY A 608 -6.43 4.88 -24.72
N ILE A 609 -7.12 4.68 -23.61
CA ILE A 609 -6.50 4.25 -22.36
C ILE A 609 -7.27 3.08 -21.74
N ILE A 610 -6.57 2.26 -20.98
CA ILE A 610 -7.20 1.31 -20.06
C ILE A 610 -7.65 2.08 -18.84
N GLU A 611 -8.96 2.13 -18.57
CA GLU A 611 -9.51 2.79 -17.39
C GLU A 611 -9.35 1.97 -16.15
N ASN A 612 -9.57 0.66 -16.26
CA ASN A 612 -9.56 -0.24 -15.13
C ASN A 612 -9.26 -1.67 -15.58
N VAL A 613 -8.50 -2.38 -14.78
CA VAL A 613 -8.31 -3.82 -14.87
C VAL A 613 -8.77 -4.42 -13.54
N SER A 614 -9.89 -5.13 -13.52
CA SER A 614 -10.39 -5.75 -12.29
C SER A 614 -9.42 -6.78 -11.73
N ALA A 615 -9.54 -7.08 -10.43
CA ALA A 615 -8.89 -8.27 -9.88
C ALA A 615 -9.31 -9.54 -10.65
N PRO A 616 -8.46 -10.56 -10.75
CA PRO A 616 -8.82 -11.83 -11.37
C PRO A 616 -10.02 -12.47 -10.68
N ILE A 617 -10.99 -12.85 -11.47
CA ILE A 617 -12.21 -13.54 -11.03
C ILE A 617 -12.05 -15.02 -11.31
N GLU A 618 -12.14 -15.85 -10.29
CA GLU A 618 -12.06 -17.30 -10.41
C GLU A 618 -13.43 -17.88 -10.81
N GLU A 619 -13.40 -18.79 -11.76
CA GLU A 619 -14.57 -19.59 -12.11
C GLU A 619 -14.22 -21.07 -12.15
N LEU A 620 -15.00 -21.85 -11.44
CA LEU A 620 -14.93 -23.29 -11.47
C LEU A 620 -15.77 -23.84 -12.64
N SER A 621 -15.11 -24.50 -13.59
CA SER A 621 -15.82 -25.22 -14.62
C SER A 621 -16.62 -26.39 -14.01
N PRO A 622 -17.68 -26.89 -14.67
CA PRO A 622 -18.42 -28.08 -14.22
C PRO A 622 -17.53 -29.34 -14.08
N ARG A 623 -16.32 -29.32 -14.62
CA ARG A 623 -15.32 -30.38 -14.53
C ARG A 623 -14.25 -30.15 -13.47
N GLY A 624 -14.41 -29.12 -12.61
CA GLY A 624 -13.51 -28.82 -11.50
C GLY A 624 -12.19 -28.14 -11.88
N SER A 625 -12.01 -27.66 -13.12
CA SER A 625 -10.87 -26.83 -13.47
C SER A 625 -11.19 -25.37 -13.21
N ALA A 626 -10.32 -24.67 -12.48
CA ALA A 626 -10.43 -23.24 -12.28
C ALA A 626 -9.93 -22.49 -13.53
N THR A 627 -10.72 -21.52 -13.98
CA THR A 627 -10.31 -20.54 -14.99
C THR A 627 -10.38 -19.16 -14.36
N TYR A 628 -9.46 -18.29 -14.75
CA TYR A 628 -9.38 -16.93 -14.24
C TYR A 628 -9.57 -15.94 -15.38
N TYR A 629 -10.33 -14.89 -15.14
CA TYR A 629 -10.46 -13.77 -16.08
C TYR A 629 -10.48 -12.45 -15.31
N CYS A 630 -10.08 -11.37 -15.96
CA CYS A 630 -10.26 -10.02 -15.46
C CYS A 630 -11.13 -9.21 -16.44
N LEU A 631 -11.87 -8.24 -15.92
CA LEU A 631 -12.60 -7.27 -16.73
C LEU A 631 -11.66 -6.10 -17.03
N VAL A 632 -11.41 -5.85 -18.30
CA VAL A 632 -10.61 -4.72 -18.78
C VAL A 632 -11.57 -3.70 -19.38
N ARG A 633 -11.60 -2.51 -18.80
CA ARG A 633 -12.36 -1.39 -19.34
C ARG A 633 -11.41 -0.45 -20.07
N PHE A 634 -11.59 -0.36 -21.37
CA PHE A 634 -10.84 0.50 -22.26
C PHE A 634 -11.73 1.64 -22.72
N ARG A 635 -11.17 2.83 -22.84
CA ARG A 635 -11.84 3.99 -23.40
C ARG A 635 -10.97 4.60 -24.48
N GLY A 636 -11.57 4.83 -25.66
CA GLY A 636 -10.84 5.36 -26.80
C GLY A 636 -11.74 5.77 -27.96
N SER A 637 -11.16 6.46 -28.92
CA SER A 637 -11.80 6.83 -30.19
C SER A 637 -11.32 5.91 -31.31
N LYS A 638 -12.17 5.72 -32.31
CA LYS A 638 -11.78 5.02 -33.55
C LYS A 638 -10.65 5.76 -34.25
N VAL A 639 -9.61 5.01 -34.60
CA VAL A 639 -8.58 5.50 -35.52
C VAL A 639 -9.17 5.41 -36.92
N THR A 640 -9.61 6.53 -37.44
CA THR A 640 -9.87 6.64 -38.87
C THR A 640 -8.52 6.66 -39.57
N THR A 641 -8.14 5.59 -40.27
CA THR A 641 -7.08 5.64 -41.28
C THR A 641 -7.56 6.60 -42.34
N GLU A 642 -7.10 7.85 -42.30
CA GLU A 642 -7.23 8.75 -43.42
C GLU A 642 -6.48 8.12 -44.59
N THR A 643 -7.22 7.58 -45.54
CA THR A 643 -6.69 7.38 -46.88
C THR A 643 -6.26 8.76 -47.38
N THR A 644 -5.00 8.87 -47.79
CA THR A 644 -4.29 10.05 -48.24
C THR A 644 -4.95 10.73 -49.50
N ALA A 645 -6.18 11.14 -49.39
CA ALA A 645 -6.88 11.90 -50.42
C ALA A 645 -7.87 12.86 -49.77
N GLY A 646 -7.35 13.98 -49.31
CA GLY A 646 -8.17 15.09 -48.88
C GLY A 646 -8.12 15.35 -47.36
N GLU A 647 -7.76 16.55 -47.00
CA GLU A 647 -7.87 17.07 -45.62
C GLU A 647 -9.32 16.92 -45.18
N GLY A 648 -9.55 16.13 -44.10
CA GLY A 648 -10.89 15.97 -43.56
C GLY A 648 -11.45 17.30 -43.06
N LEU A 649 -12.73 17.51 -43.22
CA LEU A 649 -13.48 18.73 -42.84
C LEU A 649 -13.19 19.16 -41.39
N GLY A 650 -12.82 18.24 -40.48
CA GLY A 650 -12.48 18.52 -39.11
C GLY A 650 -11.14 19.25 -38.91
N VAL A 651 -10.18 19.03 -39.81
CA VAL A 651 -8.85 19.68 -39.76
C VAL A 651 -8.94 21.12 -40.29
N ALA A 652 -9.77 21.35 -41.28
CA ALA A 652 -10.01 22.71 -41.83
C ALA A 652 -10.70 23.64 -40.79
N LEU A 653 -11.61 23.10 -39.98
CA LEU A 653 -12.28 23.85 -38.90
C LEU A 653 -11.36 24.22 -37.74
N LEU A 654 -10.24 23.51 -37.54
CA LEU A 654 -9.27 23.79 -36.48
C LEU A 654 -8.12 24.70 -36.94
N GLY A 655 -8.17 25.24 -38.14
CA GLY A 655 -7.15 26.20 -38.64
C GLY A 655 -5.81 25.56 -39.02
N VAL A 656 -5.75 24.22 -39.15
CA VAL A 656 -4.53 23.48 -39.50
C VAL A 656 -4.46 23.15 -41.01
N GLY A 657 -5.59 23.26 -41.71
CA GLY A 657 -5.67 23.08 -43.14
C GLY A 657 -5.87 24.40 -43.91
N ARG A 658 -5.35 24.52 -45.14
CA ARG A 658 -5.72 25.58 -46.07
C ARG A 658 -7.02 25.17 -46.79
N LEU A 659 -8.04 25.98 -46.64
CA LEU A 659 -9.18 25.93 -47.58
C LEU A 659 -8.64 26.24 -48.98
N GLY A 660 -8.53 25.19 -49.80
CA GLY A 660 -8.17 25.32 -51.21
C GLY A 660 -9.33 25.78 -52.06
#